data_a0f94b1b9f0b7a98407bc6ce3c6340e9
#
_entry.id   a0f94b1b9f0b7a98407bc6ce3c6340e9
#
_cell.length_a   1.000
_cell.length_b   1.000
_cell.length_c   1.000
_cell.angle_alpha   90.00
_cell.angle_beta   90.00
_cell.angle_gamma   90.00
#
_symmetry.space_group_name_H-M   'P 1'
#
loop_
_entity.id
_entity.type
_entity.pdbx_description
1 polymer ?
#
loop_
_entity_poly.entity_id
_entity_poly.type
_entity_poly.pdbx_seq_one_letter_code
_entity_poly.pdbx_strand_id
1 'polypeptide(L)'
;MSAIKLRAYQQRVIDQLASYLDNDSIHIVAPPGSGKTILGMTLVEKIQRKTLILVPSILLKKQWIEVIQHYYPQWEISEELLQPANITVTTYQYLYSKRKELDNHFTEHGIGFLVLDESHHLKKNWSDLLLDLKEKATELQTLALTATPPFDANQKEWGNYIRLTGAIDEEITVSELINEAVLAPYQDYVYLAPVTKESQKQFTEFLNEQNQIVSHLCSQPEVTDYLLAQEFIHQPLNQTEFIYQNFDSYLSCLLYLNEQQYQFSDDHWQVLGIKRNKIKIPQQTRKSIIDLYQYLFQVVPQLEIFRYLSKKGWLYEDKLRLFPDFEINNQANIPLMKEAIEHIVVKEESYLGNELRCVLLFDYIKQEVLAGKEDYLEYGVAPAFLSLKELIRPETSLAVVCGEFLIVSQKIFQTHFQTYAEFRREKKLAGYIYLAMTDKNRSELLALTTQLLDSSEINLLIGTVSLLDEGWNCPAVNTIIMGNAAGSYVQTQQIRGRGLRCSGDEKLTNIWHIASIYPNIPVTEQPLFAAILKRLSFIEGLNLMDEPVISTGRERFELPDILDLRTIAGYTQNNLYRAKERKQHFMLWETALKQGTHLAMPLFIRSRPKETEVHLESNAFKLDNVDQLNLIQAFLQGALNIYFKERKRKKHWHKACQVRQKLVQTLYQLLLNEGVLSESIPLVIDWNNHSFSCEIVASYHQEKLFNELICELLGEIHSPRYLLKIKQDYFVIPGRYSKNKKAVLIFLTAIKQQGLTADFFYTKNISGRKQLIKARLNSLQASDTLDINERKIWQ
;
A
#
# COMPACT_ATOMS: atom_id res chain seq x y z
N MET A 1 -2.30 -41.38 16.07
CA MET A 1 -2.37 -40.15 15.29
C MET A 1 -2.67 -39.02 16.26
N SER A 2 -1.75 -38.06 16.46
CA SER A 2 -2.06 -36.85 17.23
C SER A 2 -3.00 -36.00 16.36
N ALA A 3 -4.26 -35.83 16.80
CA ALA A 3 -5.18 -34.95 16.10
C ALA A 3 -4.56 -33.52 16.04
N ILE A 4 -4.56 -32.92 14.87
CA ILE A 4 -4.12 -31.52 14.72
C ILE A 4 -5.02 -30.64 15.60
N LYS A 5 -4.45 -29.98 16.57
CA LYS A 5 -5.16 -28.98 17.38
C LYS A 5 -5.12 -27.63 16.67
N LEU A 6 -6.20 -27.29 15.98
CA LEU A 6 -6.34 -26.01 15.33
C LEU A 6 -6.48 -24.88 16.37
N ARG A 7 -5.96 -23.71 16.02
CA ARG A 7 -6.17 -22.46 16.75
C ARG A 7 -7.55 -21.87 16.41
N ALA A 8 -8.08 -20.97 17.23
CA ALA A 8 -9.45 -20.45 17.05
C ALA A 8 -9.65 -19.84 15.65
N TYR A 9 -8.74 -19.02 15.16
CA TYR A 9 -8.82 -18.45 13.82
C TYR A 9 -8.70 -19.50 12.70
N GLN A 10 -7.89 -20.56 12.87
CA GLN A 10 -7.82 -21.66 11.90
C GLN A 10 -9.14 -22.45 11.87
N GLN A 11 -9.73 -22.68 13.04
CA GLN A 11 -11.03 -23.35 13.14
C GLN A 11 -12.13 -22.52 12.48
N ARG A 12 -12.13 -21.17 12.67
CA ARG A 12 -13.08 -20.26 12.00
C ARG A 12 -13.01 -20.40 10.47
N VAL A 13 -11.80 -20.44 9.88
CA VAL A 13 -11.63 -20.64 8.42
C VAL A 13 -12.20 -21.99 7.98
N ILE A 14 -11.95 -23.05 8.74
CA ILE A 14 -12.48 -24.39 8.43
C ILE A 14 -14.00 -24.44 8.54
N ASP A 15 -14.59 -23.79 9.54
CA ASP A 15 -16.05 -23.76 9.74
C ASP A 15 -16.76 -23.00 8.61
N GLN A 16 -16.09 -22.03 7.99
CA GLN A 16 -16.58 -21.26 6.86
C GLN A 16 -16.26 -21.88 5.48
N LEU A 17 -15.56 -23.02 5.44
CA LEU A 17 -15.10 -23.63 4.20
C LEU A 17 -16.24 -23.84 3.18
N ALA A 18 -17.43 -24.25 3.63
CA ALA A 18 -18.56 -24.47 2.75
C ALA A 18 -18.97 -23.23 1.94
N SER A 19 -18.81 -22.03 2.53
CA SER A 19 -19.10 -20.76 1.85
C SER A 19 -18.03 -20.35 0.83
N TYR A 20 -16.81 -20.88 0.97
CA TYR A 20 -15.70 -20.61 0.04
C TYR A 20 -15.69 -21.59 -1.14
N LEU A 21 -16.21 -22.81 -0.96
CA LEU A 21 -16.20 -23.86 -2.00
C LEU A 21 -17.09 -23.55 -3.21
N ASP A 22 -18.02 -22.62 -3.09
CA ASP A 22 -18.83 -22.13 -4.22
C ASP A 22 -18.02 -21.25 -5.19
N ASN A 23 -16.80 -20.85 -4.80
CA ASN A 23 -15.87 -20.08 -5.61
C ASN A 23 -14.82 -20.99 -6.27
N ASP A 24 -14.32 -20.62 -7.45
CA ASP A 24 -13.22 -21.31 -8.13
C ASP A 24 -11.85 -21.12 -7.43
N SER A 25 -11.80 -20.24 -6.43
CA SER A 25 -10.59 -19.88 -5.70
C SER A 25 -10.90 -19.56 -4.26
N ILE A 26 -10.03 -19.98 -3.35
CA ILE A 26 -10.03 -19.63 -1.92
C ILE A 26 -8.75 -18.84 -1.65
N HIS A 27 -8.85 -17.63 -1.13
CA HIS A 27 -7.71 -16.75 -0.88
C HIS A 27 -7.65 -16.36 0.60
N ILE A 28 -6.64 -16.88 1.30
CA ILE A 28 -6.43 -16.65 2.73
C ILE A 28 -5.17 -15.82 2.94
N VAL A 29 -5.33 -14.71 3.64
CA VAL A 29 -4.23 -13.84 4.08
C VAL A 29 -3.96 -14.12 5.55
N ALA A 30 -2.72 -14.50 5.88
CA ALA A 30 -2.34 -14.80 7.25
C ALA A 30 -0.86 -14.45 7.51
N PRO A 31 -0.53 -13.68 8.57
CA PRO A 31 0.82 -13.24 8.86
C PRO A 31 1.84 -14.38 8.98
N PRO A 32 3.15 -14.10 8.87
CA PRO A 32 4.19 -15.09 9.15
C PRO A 32 4.05 -15.63 10.57
N GLY A 33 4.16 -16.96 10.75
CA GLY A 33 4.00 -17.61 12.06
C GLY A 33 2.57 -18.01 12.42
N SER A 34 1.56 -17.66 11.62
CA SER A 34 0.16 -18.05 11.84
C SER A 34 -0.13 -19.55 11.62
N GLY A 35 0.81 -20.33 11.08
CA GLY A 35 0.58 -21.75 10.79
C GLY A 35 -0.17 -21.99 9.48
N LYS A 36 0.09 -21.17 8.44
CA LYS A 36 -0.48 -21.32 7.07
C LYS A 36 -0.37 -22.73 6.52
N THR A 37 0.77 -23.39 6.70
CA THR A 37 1.01 -24.75 6.22
C THR A 37 0.05 -25.76 6.84
N ILE A 38 -0.17 -25.67 8.17
CA ILE A 38 -1.13 -26.53 8.88
C ILE A 38 -2.55 -26.26 8.40
N LEU A 39 -2.93 -24.99 8.26
CA LEU A 39 -4.25 -24.61 7.74
C LEU A 39 -4.44 -25.13 6.30
N GLY A 40 -3.46 -24.93 5.43
CA GLY A 40 -3.50 -25.40 4.04
C GLY A 40 -3.65 -26.92 3.96
N MET A 41 -2.91 -27.67 4.79
CA MET A 41 -3.02 -29.12 4.85
C MET A 41 -4.40 -29.60 5.33
N THR A 42 -4.96 -28.93 6.34
CA THR A 42 -6.32 -29.24 6.84
C THR A 42 -7.38 -28.98 5.76
N LEU A 43 -7.20 -27.91 4.95
CA LEU A 43 -8.08 -27.64 3.81
C LEU A 43 -7.94 -28.72 2.72
N VAL A 44 -6.72 -29.13 2.38
CA VAL A 44 -6.46 -30.24 1.43
C VAL A 44 -7.13 -31.53 1.90
N GLU A 45 -7.04 -31.84 3.21
CA GLU A 45 -7.71 -33.00 3.79
C GLU A 45 -9.25 -32.93 3.65
N LYS A 46 -9.83 -31.77 3.86
CA LYS A 46 -11.29 -31.57 3.75
C LYS A 46 -11.79 -31.64 2.31
N ILE A 47 -11.01 -31.14 1.36
CA ILE A 47 -11.38 -31.08 -0.06
C ILE A 47 -11.22 -32.43 -0.76
N GLN A 48 -10.28 -33.27 -0.33
CA GLN A 48 -10.07 -34.65 -0.80
C GLN A 48 -9.90 -34.77 -2.34
N ARG A 49 -9.24 -33.84 -2.96
CA ARG A 49 -8.88 -33.87 -4.40
C ARG A 49 -7.39 -34.09 -4.60
N LYS A 50 -7.02 -34.64 -5.74
CA LYS A 50 -5.59 -34.74 -6.14
C LYS A 50 -5.00 -33.33 -6.21
N THR A 51 -3.95 -33.10 -5.42
CA THR A 51 -3.47 -31.74 -5.10
C THR A 51 -2.06 -31.51 -5.58
N LEU A 52 -1.84 -30.36 -6.23
CA LEU A 52 -0.52 -29.80 -6.53
C LEU A 52 -0.24 -28.61 -5.61
N ILE A 53 0.84 -28.68 -4.84
CA ILE A 53 1.29 -27.63 -3.94
C ILE A 53 2.51 -26.94 -4.56
N LEU A 54 2.41 -25.65 -4.80
CA LEU A 54 3.46 -24.81 -5.36
C LEU A 54 4.01 -23.85 -4.30
N VAL A 55 5.33 -23.85 -4.17
CA VAL A 55 6.06 -23.02 -3.19
C VAL A 55 7.19 -22.24 -3.86
N PRO A 56 7.64 -21.09 -3.30
CA PRO A 56 8.69 -20.28 -3.93
C PRO A 56 10.11 -20.85 -3.77
N SER A 57 10.38 -21.70 -2.76
CA SER A 57 11.73 -22.16 -2.46
C SER A 57 11.82 -23.65 -2.12
N ILE A 58 13.02 -24.23 -2.28
CA ILE A 58 13.30 -25.64 -1.92
C ILE A 58 13.17 -25.85 -0.40
N LEU A 59 13.49 -24.84 0.39
CA LEU A 59 13.34 -24.92 1.84
C LEU A 59 11.88 -25.07 2.26
N LEU A 60 11.00 -24.25 1.73
CA LEU A 60 9.55 -24.35 1.96
C LEU A 60 8.98 -25.67 1.42
N LYS A 61 9.47 -26.16 0.27
CA LYS A 61 9.11 -27.47 -0.24
C LYS A 61 9.39 -28.58 0.79
N LYS A 62 10.58 -28.60 1.37
CA LYS A 62 10.95 -29.55 2.43
C LYS A 62 10.05 -29.42 3.66
N GLN A 63 9.79 -28.21 4.12
CA GLN A 63 8.89 -27.96 5.26
C GLN A 63 7.47 -28.51 5.01
N TRP A 64 6.90 -28.31 3.82
CA TRP A 64 5.60 -28.89 3.46
C TRP A 64 5.64 -30.43 3.51
N ILE A 65 6.66 -31.06 2.93
CA ILE A 65 6.82 -32.52 2.92
C ILE A 65 6.96 -33.07 4.36
N GLU A 66 7.76 -32.42 5.21
CA GLU A 66 7.92 -32.80 6.62
C GLU A 66 6.59 -32.70 7.39
N VAL A 67 5.82 -31.64 7.20
CA VAL A 67 4.50 -31.47 7.82
C VAL A 67 3.53 -32.55 7.35
N ILE A 68 3.50 -32.85 6.03
CA ILE A 68 2.63 -33.89 5.47
C ILE A 68 3.01 -35.26 6.05
N GLN A 69 4.30 -35.60 6.05
CA GLN A 69 4.79 -36.89 6.58
C GLN A 69 4.50 -37.05 8.09
N HIS A 70 4.56 -35.93 8.84
CA HIS A 70 4.30 -35.98 10.29
C HIS A 70 2.82 -36.18 10.63
N TYR A 71 1.91 -35.43 9.97
CA TYR A 71 0.48 -35.43 10.31
C TYR A 71 -0.36 -36.40 9.47
N TYR A 72 0.09 -36.65 8.22
CA TYR A 72 -0.63 -37.49 7.23
C TYR A 72 0.29 -38.56 6.60
N PRO A 73 0.93 -39.42 7.40
CA PRO A 73 1.89 -40.39 6.91
C PRO A 73 1.30 -41.41 5.91
N GLN A 74 -0.02 -41.50 5.82
CA GLN A 74 -0.75 -42.32 4.87
C GLN A 74 -0.86 -41.75 3.46
N TRP A 75 -0.51 -40.44 3.28
CA TRP A 75 -0.61 -39.80 1.99
C TRP A 75 0.61 -40.08 1.14
N GLU A 76 0.35 -40.44 -0.12
CA GLU A 76 1.41 -40.62 -1.10
C GLU A 76 1.84 -39.27 -1.64
N ILE A 77 3.15 -38.99 -1.51
CA ILE A 77 3.75 -37.71 -1.87
C ILE A 77 4.69 -37.90 -3.07
N SER A 78 4.58 -37.04 -4.08
CA SER A 78 5.54 -36.92 -5.18
C SER A 78 6.22 -35.53 -5.16
N GLU A 79 7.49 -35.51 -5.53
CA GLU A 79 8.22 -34.28 -5.83
C GLU A 79 8.32 -34.02 -7.34
N GLU A 80 7.97 -35.04 -8.13
CA GLU A 80 8.05 -35.05 -9.58
C GLU A 80 6.73 -34.64 -10.21
N LEU A 81 6.72 -33.49 -10.88
CA LEU A 81 5.53 -32.89 -11.49
C LEU A 81 4.92 -33.78 -12.58
N LEU A 82 5.76 -34.45 -13.39
CA LEU A 82 5.31 -35.29 -14.51
C LEU A 82 4.80 -36.67 -14.08
N GLN A 83 5.03 -37.05 -12.82
CA GLN A 83 4.50 -38.26 -12.20
C GLN A 83 3.81 -37.89 -10.86
N PRO A 84 2.67 -37.20 -10.92
CA PRO A 84 2.03 -36.68 -9.72
C PRO A 84 1.36 -37.78 -8.92
N ALA A 85 1.61 -37.80 -7.60
CA ALA A 85 0.91 -38.63 -6.63
C ALA A 85 -0.41 -37.92 -6.19
N ASN A 86 -1.07 -38.46 -5.14
CA ASN A 86 -2.23 -37.80 -4.55
C ASN A 86 -1.90 -36.35 -4.08
N ILE A 87 -0.72 -36.16 -3.51
CA ILE A 87 -0.14 -34.86 -3.17
C ILE A 87 1.19 -34.73 -3.90
N THR A 88 1.31 -33.69 -4.68
CA THR A 88 2.58 -33.34 -5.35
C THR A 88 3.06 -31.98 -4.84
N VAL A 89 4.31 -31.91 -4.36
CA VAL A 89 4.89 -30.67 -3.83
C VAL A 89 6.10 -30.25 -4.67
N THR A 90 6.03 -29.07 -5.29
CA THR A 90 7.13 -28.59 -6.13
C THR A 90 7.26 -27.07 -6.08
N THR A 91 8.28 -26.51 -6.77
CA THR A 91 8.50 -25.06 -6.79
C THR A 91 7.90 -24.40 -8.02
N TYR A 92 7.51 -23.11 -7.93
CA TYR A 92 7.11 -22.30 -9.09
C TYR A 92 8.13 -22.31 -10.21
N GLN A 93 9.42 -22.28 -9.86
CA GLN A 93 10.51 -22.30 -10.82
C GLN A 93 10.59 -23.64 -11.58
N TYR A 94 10.43 -24.76 -10.87
CA TYR A 94 10.43 -26.09 -11.48
C TYR A 94 9.21 -26.26 -12.41
N LEU A 95 8.02 -25.88 -11.99
CA LEU A 95 6.82 -25.83 -12.83
C LEU A 95 7.10 -25.06 -14.14
N TYR A 96 7.65 -23.85 -14.03
CA TYR A 96 7.94 -23.03 -15.20
C TYR A 96 9.01 -23.65 -16.13
N SER A 97 10.00 -24.34 -15.57
CA SER A 97 11.01 -25.06 -16.36
C SER A 97 10.39 -26.16 -17.22
N LYS A 98 9.32 -26.79 -16.75
CA LYS A 98 8.58 -27.88 -17.40
C LYS A 98 7.39 -27.39 -18.27
N ARG A 99 7.19 -26.10 -18.46
CA ARG A 99 6.01 -25.51 -19.11
C ARG A 99 5.65 -26.09 -20.48
N LYS A 100 6.63 -26.59 -21.23
CA LYS A 100 6.41 -27.20 -22.56
C LYS A 100 5.77 -28.61 -22.50
N GLU A 101 5.82 -29.22 -21.32
CA GLU A 101 5.36 -30.60 -21.08
C GLU A 101 3.98 -30.59 -20.36
N LEU A 102 3.40 -29.39 -20.08
CA LEU A 102 2.24 -29.24 -19.18
C LEU A 102 0.91 -28.98 -19.90
N ASP A 103 0.84 -28.99 -21.22
CA ASP A 103 -0.31 -28.46 -21.99
C ASP A 103 -1.68 -28.97 -21.49
N ASN A 104 -1.89 -30.27 -21.34
CA ASN A 104 -3.11 -30.86 -20.77
C ASN A 104 -2.85 -31.63 -19.46
N HIS A 105 -1.70 -31.45 -18.89
CA HIS A 105 -1.18 -32.27 -17.79
C HIS A 105 -2.13 -32.36 -16.59
N PHE A 106 -2.75 -31.20 -16.20
CA PHE A 106 -3.64 -31.17 -15.04
C PHE A 106 -4.90 -32.01 -15.26
N THR A 107 -5.46 -31.95 -16.46
CA THR A 107 -6.65 -32.71 -16.82
C THR A 107 -6.30 -34.20 -16.98
N GLU A 108 -5.20 -34.55 -17.64
CA GLU A 108 -4.76 -35.95 -17.88
C GLU A 108 -4.45 -36.67 -16.58
N HIS A 109 -3.88 -36.01 -15.61
CA HIS A 109 -3.53 -36.58 -14.30
C HIS A 109 -4.59 -36.35 -13.22
N GLY A 110 -5.72 -35.68 -13.54
CA GLY A 110 -6.83 -35.46 -12.61
C GLY A 110 -6.46 -34.53 -11.42
N ILE A 111 -5.54 -33.56 -11.64
CA ILE A 111 -5.22 -32.55 -10.61
C ILE A 111 -6.41 -31.62 -10.49
N GLY A 112 -7.15 -31.71 -9.38
CA GLY A 112 -8.36 -30.93 -9.14
C GLY A 112 -8.21 -29.82 -8.10
N PHE A 113 -7.05 -29.76 -7.42
CA PHE A 113 -6.79 -28.72 -6.42
C PHE A 113 -5.36 -28.19 -6.52
N LEU A 114 -5.21 -26.88 -6.55
CA LEU A 114 -3.94 -26.16 -6.66
C LEU A 114 -3.73 -25.30 -5.43
N VAL A 115 -2.66 -25.57 -4.66
CA VAL A 115 -2.26 -24.76 -3.52
C VAL A 115 -1.10 -23.85 -3.93
N LEU A 116 -1.26 -22.55 -3.78
CA LEU A 116 -0.27 -21.52 -4.06
C LEU A 116 0.22 -20.94 -2.73
N ASP A 117 1.31 -21.46 -2.20
CA ASP A 117 1.90 -20.92 -0.97
C ASP A 117 2.80 -19.73 -1.28
N GLU A 118 2.77 -18.72 -0.39
CA GLU A 118 3.40 -17.40 -0.58
C GLU A 118 3.09 -16.82 -1.98
N SER A 119 1.81 -16.79 -2.33
CA SER A 119 1.31 -16.43 -3.67
C SER A 119 1.73 -15.03 -4.16
N HIS A 120 2.20 -14.15 -3.28
CA HIS A 120 2.78 -12.85 -3.64
C HIS A 120 4.10 -12.95 -4.43
N HIS A 121 4.78 -14.11 -4.40
CA HIS A 121 5.97 -14.37 -5.23
C HIS A 121 5.65 -14.67 -6.70
N LEU A 122 4.40 -14.75 -7.08
CA LEU A 122 3.99 -15.04 -8.45
C LEU A 122 4.50 -13.97 -9.44
N LYS A 123 5.61 -14.28 -10.09
CA LYS A 123 6.15 -13.48 -11.19
C LYS A 123 5.21 -13.54 -12.40
N LYS A 124 5.22 -12.51 -13.22
CA LYS A 124 4.34 -12.40 -14.40
C LYS A 124 4.33 -13.69 -15.25
N ASN A 125 5.49 -14.23 -15.58
CA ASN A 125 5.59 -15.44 -16.42
C ASN A 125 5.00 -16.68 -15.75
N TRP A 126 5.04 -16.79 -14.42
CA TRP A 126 4.45 -17.90 -13.67
C TRP A 126 2.93 -17.72 -13.57
N SER A 127 2.47 -16.50 -13.35
CA SER A 127 1.03 -16.18 -13.32
C SER A 127 0.38 -16.46 -14.67
N ASP A 128 1.01 -16.02 -15.77
CA ASP A 128 0.49 -16.24 -17.13
C ASP A 128 0.38 -17.75 -17.45
N LEU A 129 1.39 -18.56 -17.05
CA LEU A 129 1.36 -20.02 -17.21
C LEU A 129 0.23 -20.66 -16.39
N LEU A 130 0.10 -20.30 -15.12
CA LEU A 130 -0.91 -20.85 -14.24
C LEU A 130 -2.34 -20.48 -14.67
N LEU A 131 -2.54 -19.28 -15.21
CA LEU A 131 -3.83 -18.87 -15.79
C LEU A 131 -4.17 -19.70 -17.02
N ASP A 132 -3.21 -19.95 -17.92
CA ASP A 132 -3.40 -20.82 -19.09
C ASP A 132 -3.77 -22.26 -18.68
N LEU A 133 -3.08 -22.81 -17.68
CA LEU A 133 -3.38 -24.15 -17.14
C LEU A 133 -4.76 -24.20 -16.46
N LYS A 134 -5.15 -23.15 -15.75
CA LYS A 134 -6.47 -23.04 -15.11
C LYS A 134 -7.60 -22.92 -16.13
N GLU A 135 -7.39 -22.19 -17.22
CA GLU A 135 -8.38 -22.08 -18.32
C GLU A 135 -8.60 -23.44 -19.02
N LYS A 136 -7.59 -24.31 -19.10
CA LYS A 136 -7.68 -25.66 -19.68
C LYS A 136 -8.29 -26.69 -18.72
N ALA A 137 -8.09 -26.52 -17.42
CA ALA A 137 -8.62 -27.40 -16.37
C ALA A 137 -9.82 -26.74 -15.66
N THR A 138 -11.00 -26.81 -16.25
CA THR A 138 -12.21 -26.10 -15.81
C THR A 138 -12.70 -26.47 -14.42
N GLU A 139 -12.32 -27.63 -13.88
CA GLU A 139 -12.71 -28.10 -12.52
C GLU A 139 -11.62 -27.81 -11.46
N LEU A 140 -10.53 -27.14 -11.86
CA LEU A 140 -9.42 -26.83 -10.97
C LEU A 140 -9.81 -25.72 -9.98
N GLN A 141 -9.85 -26.04 -8.71
CA GLN A 141 -9.96 -25.06 -7.63
C GLN A 141 -8.58 -24.62 -7.15
N THR A 142 -8.45 -23.37 -6.75
CA THR A 142 -7.19 -22.80 -6.28
C THR A 142 -7.32 -22.36 -4.81
N LEU A 143 -6.32 -22.71 -3.98
CA LEU A 143 -6.11 -22.16 -2.65
C LEU A 143 -4.87 -21.28 -2.67
N ALA A 144 -5.02 -20.00 -2.48
CA ALA A 144 -3.92 -19.07 -2.33
C ALA A 144 -3.67 -18.78 -0.84
N LEU A 145 -2.45 -19.00 -0.41
CA LEU A 145 -1.97 -18.70 0.94
C LEU A 145 -0.88 -17.64 0.85
N THR A 146 -1.03 -16.54 1.56
CA THR A 146 -0.01 -15.50 1.61
C THR A 146 -0.02 -14.77 2.94
N ALA A 147 1.13 -14.25 3.34
CA ALA A 147 1.19 -13.31 4.45
C ALA A 147 0.96 -11.86 4.00
N THR A 148 1.22 -11.56 2.74
CA THR A 148 1.41 -10.19 2.26
C THR A 148 0.94 -10.04 0.82
N PRO A 149 -0.38 -9.88 0.60
CA PRO A 149 -0.85 -9.51 -0.73
C PRO A 149 -0.14 -8.25 -1.22
N PRO A 150 0.15 -8.10 -2.52
CA PRO A 150 0.89 -6.95 -3.04
C PRO A 150 -0.01 -5.70 -3.13
N PHE A 151 -0.44 -5.15 -1.99
CA PHE A 151 -1.36 -4.00 -1.91
C PHE A 151 -0.79 -2.70 -2.50
N ASP A 152 0.52 -2.59 -2.62
CA ASP A 152 1.23 -1.46 -3.23
C ASP A 152 1.51 -1.64 -4.73
N ALA A 153 1.12 -2.80 -5.31
CA ALA A 153 1.23 -3.07 -6.75
C ALA A 153 0.36 -2.11 -7.58
N ASN A 154 0.74 -1.93 -8.84
CA ASN A 154 -0.07 -1.17 -9.77
C ASN A 154 -1.37 -1.93 -10.15
N GLN A 155 -2.36 -1.21 -10.69
CA GLN A 155 -3.69 -1.75 -11.01
C GLN A 155 -3.64 -2.98 -11.93
N LYS A 156 -2.69 -3.05 -12.86
CA LYS A 156 -2.55 -4.18 -13.78
C LYS A 156 -1.98 -5.41 -13.08
N GLU A 157 -0.97 -5.24 -12.26
CA GLU A 157 -0.35 -6.32 -11.47
C GLU A 157 -1.34 -6.86 -10.45
N TRP A 158 -2.04 -5.97 -9.75
CA TRP A 158 -3.12 -6.36 -8.84
C TRP A 158 -4.23 -7.14 -9.56
N GLY A 159 -4.67 -6.68 -10.73
CA GLY A 159 -5.68 -7.37 -11.52
C GLY A 159 -5.25 -8.77 -11.95
N ASN A 160 -4.00 -8.97 -12.35
CA ASN A 160 -3.46 -10.29 -12.70
C ASN A 160 -3.36 -11.22 -11.47
N TYR A 161 -2.94 -10.68 -10.33
CA TYR A 161 -2.88 -11.40 -9.08
C TYR A 161 -4.26 -11.94 -8.68
N ILE A 162 -5.28 -11.07 -8.64
CA ILE A 162 -6.66 -11.44 -8.27
C ILE A 162 -7.31 -12.42 -9.27
N ARG A 163 -6.98 -12.35 -10.56
CA ARG A 163 -7.49 -13.34 -11.54
C ARG A 163 -7.07 -14.76 -11.21
N LEU A 164 -5.89 -14.95 -10.64
CA LEU A 164 -5.38 -16.27 -10.27
C LEU A 164 -5.79 -16.70 -8.88
N THR A 165 -5.69 -15.82 -7.90
CA THR A 165 -5.89 -16.12 -6.47
C THR A 165 -7.34 -15.96 -6.01
N GLY A 166 -8.17 -15.24 -6.76
CA GLY A 166 -9.48 -14.80 -6.32
C GLY A 166 -9.43 -13.56 -5.42
N ALA A 167 -10.59 -13.05 -5.06
CA ALA A 167 -10.70 -12.04 -4.01
C ALA A 167 -10.28 -12.64 -2.66
N ILE A 168 -9.86 -11.80 -1.71
CA ILE A 168 -9.51 -12.27 -0.36
C ILE A 168 -10.80 -12.72 0.33
N ASP A 169 -10.89 -13.99 0.69
CA ASP A 169 -12.04 -14.58 1.39
C ASP A 169 -11.88 -14.47 2.89
N GLU A 170 -10.67 -14.60 3.42
CA GLU A 170 -10.41 -14.52 4.86
C GLU A 170 -9.06 -13.84 5.12
N GLU A 171 -9.03 -12.98 6.13
CA GLU A 171 -7.82 -12.33 6.61
C GLU A 171 -7.66 -12.61 8.10
N ILE A 172 -6.58 -13.33 8.46
CA ILE A 172 -6.14 -13.50 9.84
C ILE A 172 -5.26 -12.31 10.18
N THR A 173 -5.60 -11.58 11.22
CA THR A 173 -4.95 -10.32 11.55
C THR A 173 -3.81 -10.49 12.54
N VAL A 174 -2.88 -9.55 12.57
CA VAL A 174 -1.77 -9.56 13.55
C VAL A 174 -2.32 -9.40 14.96
N SER A 175 -3.36 -8.59 15.13
CA SER A 175 -4.02 -8.36 16.43
C SER A 175 -4.64 -9.64 17.00
N GLU A 176 -5.31 -10.46 16.15
CA GLU A 176 -5.81 -11.78 16.56
C GLU A 176 -4.67 -12.70 17.05
N LEU A 177 -3.55 -12.71 16.32
CA LEU A 177 -2.41 -13.55 16.66
C LEU A 177 -1.71 -13.10 17.96
N ILE A 178 -1.68 -11.79 18.22
CA ILE A 178 -1.16 -11.25 19.49
C ILE A 178 -2.13 -11.59 20.62
N ASN A 179 -3.44 -11.47 20.41
CA ASN A 179 -4.46 -11.81 21.39
C ASN A 179 -4.41 -13.30 21.78
N GLU A 180 -4.07 -14.19 20.85
CA GLU A 180 -3.85 -15.62 21.11
C GLU A 180 -2.42 -15.98 21.56
N ALA A 181 -1.58 -14.99 21.88
CA ALA A 181 -0.17 -15.15 22.28
C ALA A 181 0.68 -15.94 21.25
N VAL A 182 0.33 -15.86 19.98
CA VAL A 182 1.09 -16.46 18.87
C VAL A 182 2.19 -15.52 18.41
N LEU A 183 1.90 -14.22 18.40
CA LEU A 183 2.83 -13.14 18.07
C LEU A 183 3.02 -12.20 19.27
N ALA A 184 4.16 -11.56 19.33
CA ALA A 184 4.47 -10.55 20.33
C ALA A 184 4.00 -9.16 19.87
N PRO A 185 3.53 -8.30 20.78
CA PRO A 185 3.28 -6.89 20.53
C PRO A 185 4.50 -6.15 19.98
N TYR A 186 4.25 -5.04 19.29
CA TYR A 186 5.29 -4.24 18.67
C TYR A 186 4.92 -2.76 18.62
N GLN A 187 5.93 -1.92 18.37
CA GLN A 187 5.74 -0.50 18.12
C GLN A 187 6.57 -0.06 16.92
N ASP A 188 5.90 0.54 15.93
CA ASP A 188 6.58 1.19 14.80
C ASP A 188 6.98 2.60 15.18
N TYR A 189 8.22 2.95 14.88
CA TYR A 189 8.77 4.29 15.00
C TYR A 189 9.31 4.77 13.66
N VAL A 190 9.14 6.05 13.39
CA VAL A 190 9.74 6.69 12.22
C VAL A 190 10.78 7.70 12.70
N TYR A 191 12.03 7.51 12.26
CA TYR A 191 13.10 8.48 12.42
C TYR A 191 13.09 9.42 11.22
N LEU A 192 12.78 10.70 11.42
CA LEU A 192 12.77 11.72 10.38
C LEU A 192 14.17 12.37 10.32
N ALA A 193 14.88 12.18 9.20
CA ALA A 193 16.18 12.78 8.93
C ALA A 193 16.03 13.93 7.92
N PRO A 194 16.25 15.21 8.30
CA PRO A 194 16.15 16.30 7.34
C PRO A 194 17.27 16.21 6.31
N VAL A 195 16.94 16.27 5.01
CA VAL A 195 17.93 16.22 3.94
C VAL A 195 18.94 17.37 4.02
N THR A 196 20.11 17.20 3.40
CA THR A 196 21.14 18.23 3.33
C THR A 196 20.63 19.48 2.60
N LYS A 197 21.22 20.64 2.88
CA LYS A 197 20.91 21.89 2.17
C LYS A 197 21.09 21.77 0.67
N GLU A 198 22.09 21.00 0.23
CA GLU A 198 22.34 20.76 -1.19
C GLU A 198 21.23 19.92 -1.83
N SER A 199 20.82 18.81 -1.20
CA SER A 199 19.70 17.99 -1.66
C SER A 199 18.39 18.79 -1.68
N GLN A 200 18.15 19.65 -0.68
CA GLN A 200 16.98 20.54 -0.65
C GLN A 200 17.01 21.53 -1.81
N LYS A 201 18.17 22.09 -2.12
CA LYS A 201 18.36 23.00 -3.27
C LYS A 201 18.07 22.29 -4.59
N GLN A 202 18.64 21.10 -4.80
CA GLN A 202 18.41 20.30 -6.01
C GLN A 202 16.91 19.95 -6.19
N PHE A 203 16.23 19.59 -5.11
CA PHE A 203 14.78 19.32 -5.15
C PHE A 203 13.97 20.57 -5.47
N THR A 204 14.35 21.72 -4.89
CA THR A 204 13.69 23.01 -5.19
C THR A 204 13.91 23.43 -6.64
N GLU A 205 15.12 23.23 -7.17
CA GLU A 205 15.43 23.49 -8.59
C GLU A 205 14.62 22.58 -9.51
N PHE A 206 14.49 21.29 -9.16
CA PHE A 206 13.67 20.34 -9.89
C PHE A 206 12.18 20.77 -9.90
N LEU A 207 11.61 21.16 -8.76
CA LEU A 207 10.23 21.66 -8.70
C LEU A 207 10.04 22.93 -9.52
N ASN A 208 11.01 23.84 -9.49
CA ASN A 208 10.98 25.05 -10.30
C ASN A 208 11.05 24.75 -11.79
N GLU A 209 11.87 23.79 -12.20
CA GLU A 209 11.95 23.34 -13.59
C GLU A 209 10.64 22.67 -14.02
N GLN A 210 10.04 21.80 -13.18
CA GLN A 210 8.73 21.24 -13.44
C GLN A 210 7.66 22.32 -13.64
N ASN A 211 7.64 23.32 -12.76
CA ASN A 211 6.68 24.44 -12.85
C ASN A 211 6.88 25.28 -14.13
N GLN A 212 8.13 25.51 -14.55
CA GLN A 212 8.42 26.17 -15.82
C GLN A 212 7.93 25.36 -17.01
N ILE A 213 8.15 24.04 -17.02
CA ILE A 213 7.64 23.15 -18.09
C ILE A 213 6.12 23.16 -18.10
N VAL A 214 5.46 23.07 -16.95
CA VAL A 214 3.99 23.14 -16.85
C VAL A 214 3.47 24.48 -17.38
N SER A 215 4.06 25.61 -16.98
CA SER A 215 3.69 26.93 -17.51
C SER A 215 3.85 27.00 -19.03
N HIS A 216 4.92 26.39 -19.55
CA HIS A 216 5.15 26.28 -20.99
C HIS A 216 4.09 25.39 -21.67
N LEU A 217 3.71 24.26 -21.06
CA LEU A 217 2.64 23.40 -21.57
C LEU A 217 1.28 24.08 -21.57
N CYS A 218 0.99 24.95 -20.61
CA CYS A 218 -0.30 25.65 -20.50
C CYS A 218 -0.50 26.76 -21.54
N SER A 219 0.52 27.15 -22.32
CA SER A 219 0.43 28.31 -23.22
C SER A 219 1.17 28.10 -24.56
N GLN A 220 0.92 26.96 -25.23
CA GLN A 220 1.57 26.64 -26.51
C GLN A 220 0.74 27.14 -27.69
N PRO A 221 1.24 28.10 -28.53
CA PRO A 221 0.51 28.59 -29.69
C PRO A 221 0.17 27.47 -30.70
N GLU A 222 1.14 26.57 -30.97
CA GLU A 222 0.90 25.49 -31.95
C GLU A 222 -0.20 24.51 -31.48
N VAL A 223 -0.32 24.26 -30.15
CA VAL A 223 -1.39 23.44 -29.58
C VAL A 223 -2.73 24.20 -29.72
N THR A 224 -2.73 25.50 -29.43
CA THR A 224 -3.92 26.33 -29.59
C THR A 224 -4.40 26.32 -31.05
N ASP A 225 -3.51 26.57 -32.02
CA ASP A 225 -3.83 26.58 -33.44
C ASP A 225 -4.34 25.22 -33.90
N TYR A 226 -3.67 24.13 -33.47
CA TYR A 226 -4.13 22.78 -33.79
C TYR A 226 -5.53 22.50 -33.26
N LEU A 227 -5.80 22.82 -31.98
CA LEU A 227 -7.09 22.60 -31.34
C LEU A 227 -8.20 23.43 -32.02
N LEU A 228 -7.91 24.70 -32.34
CA LEU A 228 -8.85 25.58 -33.01
C LEU A 228 -9.18 25.14 -34.43
N ALA A 229 -8.30 24.39 -35.10
CA ALA A 229 -8.56 23.80 -36.42
C ALA A 229 -9.43 22.53 -36.33
N GLN A 230 -9.71 21.98 -35.16
CA GLN A 230 -10.45 20.72 -35.06
C GLN A 230 -11.96 20.92 -35.17
N GLU A 231 -12.61 20.04 -35.94
CA GLU A 231 -14.05 20.08 -36.19
C GLU A 231 -14.88 19.94 -34.90
N PHE A 232 -14.43 19.16 -33.93
CA PHE A 232 -15.08 19.00 -32.62
C PHE A 232 -15.02 20.28 -31.74
N ILE A 233 -14.17 21.24 -32.08
CA ILE A 233 -14.16 22.59 -31.48
C ILE A 233 -14.98 23.57 -32.27
N HIS A 234 -14.94 23.55 -33.64
CA HIS A 234 -15.71 24.48 -34.45
C HIS A 234 -17.19 24.15 -34.54
N GLN A 235 -17.49 22.86 -34.67
CA GLN A 235 -18.85 22.35 -34.89
C GLN A 235 -19.16 21.18 -33.92
N PRO A 236 -19.17 21.43 -32.63
CA PRO A 236 -19.25 20.36 -31.60
C PRO A 236 -20.55 19.55 -31.70
N LEU A 237 -21.63 20.14 -32.17
CA LEU A 237 -22.90 19.42 -32.36
C LEU A 237 -22.81 18.34 -33.44
N ASN A 238 -22.03 18.55 -34.52
CA ASN A 238 -21.84 17.58 -35.58
C ASN A 238 -20.93 16.41 -35.13
N GLN A 239 -20.06 16.65 -34.14
CA GLN A 239 -19.09 15.69 -33.63
C GLN A 239 -19.49 15.11 -32.26
N THR A 240 -20.78 15.12 -31.93
CA THR A 240 -21.29 14.71 -30.63
C THR A 240 -20.90 13.27 -30.25
N GLU A 241 -20.86 12.34 -31.20
CA GLU A 241 -20.49 10.95 -30.95
C GLU A 241 -19.00 10.81 -30.60
N PHE A 242 -18.13 11.45 -31.36
CA PHE A 242 -16.70 11.52 -31.12
C PHE A 242 -16.41 12.14 -29.74
N ILE A 243 -17.06 13.28 -29.45
CA ILE A 243 -16.90 13.97 -28.13
C ILE A 243 -17.31 13.06 -26.97
N TYR A 244 -18.41 12.29 -27.12
CA TYR A 244 -18.87 11.42 -26.06
C TYR A 244 -18.02 10.15 -25.87
N GLN A 245 -17.35 9.69 -26.94
CA GLN A 245 -16.40 8.59 -26.86
C GLN A 245 -15.06 9.02 -26.23
N ASN A 246 -14.62 10.26 -26.50
CA ASN A 246 -13.35 10.83 -26.07
C ASN A 246 -13.54 12.00 -25.08
N PHE A 247 -14.49 11.86 -24.16
CA PHE A 247 -14.94 12.97 -23.32
C PHE A 247 -13.85 13.58 -22.47
N ASP A 248 -12.96 12.77 -21.87
CA ASP A 248 -11.87 13.26 -21.00
C ASP A 248 -10.89 14.12 -21.81
N SER A 249 -10.52 13.67 -23.00
CA SER A 249 -9.66 14.43 -23.92
C SER A 249 -10.34 15.73 -24.40
N TYR A 250 -11.61 15.66 -24.75
CA TYR A 250 -12.38 16.84 -25.14
C TYR A 250 -12.47 17.86 -24.01
N LEU A 251 -12.75 17.40 -22.79
CA LEU A 251 -12.80 18.28 -21.62
C LEU A 251 -11.44 18.93 -21.37
N SER A 252 -10.35 18.17 -21.47
CA SER A 252 -8.98 18.69 -21.30
C SER A 252 -8.64 19.74 -22.36
N CYS A 253 -9.12 19.57 -23.63
CA CYS A 253 -9.01 20.60 -24.68
C CYS A 253 -9.78 21.87 -24.31
N LEU A 254 -11.00 21.75 -23.80
CA LEU A 254 -11.78 22.92 -23.38
C LEU A 254 -11.15 23.65 -22.21
N LEU A 255 -10.63 22.94 -21.21
CA LEU A 255 -9.92 23.53 -20.08
C LEU A 255 -8.69 24.30 -20.55
N TYR A 256 -7.92 23.72 -21.48
CA TYR A 256 -6.78 24.39 -22.10
C TYR A 256 -7.17 25.66 -22.85
N LEU A 257 -8.17 25.59 -23.74
CA LEU A 257 -8.64 26.74 -24.51
C LEU A 257 -9.27 27.83 -23.62
N ASN A 258 -9.87 27.44 -22.48
CA ASN A 258 -10.37 28.42 -21.51
C ASN A 258 -9.25 29.25 -20.88
N GLU A 259 -8.10 28.67 -20.58
CA GLU A 259 -6.91 29.39 -20.11
C GLU A 259 -6.37 30.35 -21.19
N GLN A 260 -6.55 30.00 -22.49
CA GLN A 260 -6.23 30.91 -23.62
C GLN A 260 -7.34 31.95 -23.89
N GLN A 261 -8.32 32.10 -22.99
CA GLN A 261 -9.43 33.05 -23.08
C GLN A 261 -10.32 32.84 -24.33
N TYR A 262 -10.38 31.62 -24.86
CA TYR A 262 -11.24 31.26 -25.98
C TYR A 262 -12.72 31.43 -25.64
N GLN A 263 -13.48 32.06 -26.54
CA GLN A 263 -14.94 32.28 -26.40
C GLN A 263 -15.71 31.08 -26.94
N PHE A 264 -16.24 30.27 -26.04
CA PHE A 264 -17.03 29.09 -26.43
C PHE A 264 -18.41 29.48 -26.99
N SER A 265 -18.81 28.87 -28.11
CA SER A 265 -20.13 29.01 -28.70
C SER A 265 -21.21 28.33 -27.83
N ASP A 266 -22.47 28.66 -28.09
CA ASP A 266 -23.61 28.03 -27.43
C ASP A 266 -23.69 26.53 -27.69
N ASP A 267 -23.16 26.07 -28.83
CA ASP A 267 -23.08 24.67 -29.21
C ASP A 267 -22.23 23.83 -28.26
N HIS A 268 -21.10 24.36 -27.76
CA HIS A 268 -20.30 23.71 -26.71
C HIS A 268 -21.10 23.45 -25.43
N TRP A 269 -21.86 24.45 -25.01
CA TRP A 269 -22.70 24.36 -23.82
C TRP A 269 -23.86 23.37 -24.01
N GLN A 270 -24.41 23.33 -25.23
CA GLN A 270 -25.47 22.40 -25.62
C GLN A 270 -24.97 20.95 -25.64
N VAL A 271 -23.77 20.67 -26.17
CA VAL A 271 -23.12 19.34 -26.15
C VAL A 271 -22.85 18.91 -24.73
N LEU A 272 -22.33 19.82 -23.90
CA LEU A 272 -22.11 19.57 -22.47
C LEU A 272 -23.43 19.48 -21.66
N GLY A 273 -24.57 19.82 -22.31
CA GLY A 273 -25.89 19.78 -21.66
C GLY A 273 -26.08 20.84 -20.55
N ILE A 274 -25.38 21.96 -20.62
CA ILE A 274 -25.31 23.01 -19.58
C ILE A 274 -25.79 24.34 -20.14
N LYS A 275 -26.36 25.21 -19.29
CA LYS A 275 -26.69 26.58 -19.67
C LYS A 275 -25.49 27.48 -19.45
N ARG A 276 -25.10 28.29 -20.44
CA ARG A 276 -23.94 29.19 -20.51
C ARG A 276 -23.65 29.96 -19.21
N ASN A 277 -24.69 30.43 -18.51
CA ASN A 277 -24.55 31.31 -17.32
C ASN A 277 -24.56 30.56 -15.99
N LYS A 278 -24.59 29.24 -15.96
CA LYS A 278 -24.71 28.45 -14.72
C LYS A 278 -23.41 27.85 -14.22
N ILE A 279 -22.38 27.76 -15.04
CA ILE A 279 -21.14 27.04 -14.72
C ILE A 279 -19.94 27.84 -15.26
N LYS A 280 -18.96 28.10 -14.40
CA LYS A 280 -17.62 28.51 -14.81
C LYS A 280 -16.86 27.25 -15.20
N ILE A 281 -16.16 27.29 -16.34
CA ILE A 281 -15.21 26.22 -16.71
C ILE A 281 -14.13 26.21 -15.63
N PRO A 282 -13.79 25.03 -15.04
CA PRO A 282 -12.74 24.94 -14.05
C PRO A 282 -11.38 25.33 -14.63
N GLN A 283 -10.42 25.66 -13.78
CA GLN A 283 -9.02 25.83 -14.18
C GLN A 283 -8.40 24.48 -14.58
N GLN A 284 -7.34 24.53 -15.37
CA GLN A 284 -6.55 23.34 -15.70
C GLN A 284 -6.00 22.69 -14.41
N THR A 285 -6.00 21.37 -14.40
CA THR A 285 -5.39 20.54 -13.35
C THR A 285 -4.22 19.76 -13.95
N ARG A 286 -3.33 19.26 -13.09
CA ARG A 286 -2.26 18.34 -13.51
C ARG A 286 -2.80 17.17 -14.34
N LYS A 287 -3.91 16.58 -13.93
CA LYS A 287 -4.58 15.50 -14.66
C LYS A 287 -5.04 15.95 -16.06
N SER A 288 -5.68 17.12 -16.19
CA SER A 288 -6.13 17.60 -17.50
C SER A 288 -4.98 17.89 -18.46
N ILE A 289 -3.83 18.33 -17.95
CA ILE A 289 -2.62 18.52 -18.76
C ILE A 289 -2.12 17.16 -19.24
N ILE A 290 -2.05 16.16 -18.37
CA ILE A 290 -1.66 14.78 -18.74
C ILE A 290 -2.60 14.24 -19.83
N ASP A 291 -3.90 14.30 -19.61
CA ASP A 291 -4.91 13.76 -20.53
C ASP A 291 -4.85 14.47 -21.90
N LEU A 292 -4.66 15.81 -21.93
CA LEU A 292 -4.49 16.59 -23.15
C LEU A 292 -3.26 16.16 -23.94
N TYR A 293 -2.09 16.15 -23.28
CA TYR A 293 -0.84 15.87 -23.99
C TYR A 293 -0.69 14.39 -24.38
N GLN A 294 -1.27 13.47 -23.62
CA GLN A 294 -1.38 12.06 -24.05
C GLN A 294 -2.26 11.91 -25.28
N TYR A 295 -3.40 12.61 -25.33
CA TYR A 295 -4.24 12.65 -26.53
C TYR A 295 -3.49 13.23 -27.72
N LEU A 296 -2.87 14.42 -27.59
CA LEU A 296 -2.09 15.06 -28.66
C LEU A 296 -0.94 14.19 -29.15
N PHE A 297 -0.26 13.50 -28.25
CA PHE A 297 0.84 12.60 -28.62
C PHE A 297 0.38 11.42 -29.47
N GLN A 298 -0.82 10.90 -29.21
CA GLN A 298 -1.42 9.82 -30.02
C GLN A 298 -1.87 10.29 -31.40
N VAL A 299 -2.38 11.52 -31.49
CA VAL A 299 -3.02 12.02 -32.74
C VAL A 299 -2.07 12.83 -33.59
N VAL A 300 -1.17 13.61 -32.99
CA VAL A 300 -0.28 14.57 -33.69
C VAL A 300 1.11 14.61 -33.05
N PRO A 301 1.87 13.49 -33.04
CA PRO A 301 3.17 13.40 -32.37
C PRO A 301 4.27 14.30 -32.98
N GLN A 302 4.05 14.93 -34.14
CA GLN A 302 4.98 15.80 -34.83
C GLN A 302 5.02 17.23 -34.29
N LEU A 303 4.16 17.64 -33.34
CA LEU A 303 4.20 18.99 -32.74
C LEU A 303 5.57 19.27 -32.11
N GLU A 304 6.05 20.50 -32.22
CA GLU A 304 7.36 20.90 -31.70
C GLU A 304 7.48 20.71 -30.18
N ILE A 305 6.37 20.84 -29.49
CA ILE A 305 6.33 20.61 -28.03
C ILE A 305 6.85 19.22 -27.65
N PHE A 306 6.61 18.18 -28.44
CA PHE A 306 7.10 16.83 -28.12
C PHE A 306 8.63 16.72 -28.31
N ARG A 307 9.23 17.50 -29.23
CA ARG A 307 10.69 17.63 -29.31
C ARG A 307 11.27 18.34 -28.09
N TYR A 308 10.57 19.38 -27.61
CA TYR A 308 10.94 20.05 -26.37
C TYR A 308 10.88 19.11 -25.18
N LEU A 309 9.78 18.36 -25.01
CA LEU A 309 9.60 17.38 -23.94
C LEU A 309 10.63 16.25 -24.00
N SER A 310 11.01 15.80 -25.20
CA SER A 310 12.11 14.84 -25.38
C SER A 310 13.44 15.36 -24.89
N LYS A 311 13.79 16.63 -25.23
CA LYS A 311 15.01 17.28 -24.72
C LYS A 311 15.03 17.45 -23.20
N LYS A 312 13.86 17.57 -22.57
CA LYS A 312 13.69 17.67 -21.13
C LYS A 312 13.57 16.32 -20.42
N GLY A 313 13.66 15.19 -21.14
CA GLY A 313 13.55 13.84 -20.58
C GLY A 313 12.11 13.43 -20.20
N TRP A 314 11.08 14.19 -20.63
CA TRP A 314 9.68 13.86 -20.38
C TRP A 314 9.07 12.97 -21.47
N LEU A 315 9.82 12.73 -22.55
CA LEU A 315 9.49 11.76 -23.60
C LEU A 315 10.72 10.87 -23.83
N TYR A 316 10.57 9.56 -23.59
CA TYR A 316 11.61 8.56 -23.71
C TYR A 316 11.08 7.29 -24.38
N GLU A 317 11.77 6.76 -25.39
CA GLU A 317 11.37 5.53 -26.12
C GLU A 317 9.87 5.54 -26.52
N ASP A 318 9.41 6.63 -27.13
CA ASP A 318 8.01 6.84 -27.53
C ASP A 318 6.98 6.74 -26.38
N LYS A 319 7.42 6.93 -25.13
CA LYS A 319 6.55 7.02 -23.96
C LYS A 319 6.60 8.41 -23.35
N LEU A 320 5.45 9.07 -23.35
CA LEU A 320 5.30 10.37 -22.70
C LEU A 320 5.18 10.16 -21.18
N ARG A 321 6.16 10.67 -20.43
CA ARG A 321 6.22 10.65 -18.96
C ARG A 321 6.09 12.07 -18.44
N LEU A 322 4.88 12.60 -18.45
CA LEU A 322 4.63 13.90 -17.85
C LEU A 322 4.78 13.80 -16.32
N PHE A 323 5.46 14.79 -15.74
CA PHE A 323 5.75 14.88 -14.31
C PHE A 323 6.58 13.68 -13.79
N PRO A 324 7.82 13.52 -14.30
CA PRO A 324 8.69 12.47 -13.81
C PRO A 324 8.95 12.65 -12.31
N ASP A 325 9.18 11.54 -11.63
CA ASP A 325 9.56 11.55 -10.22
C ASP A 325 10.96 12.15 -10.05
N PHE A 326 11.20 12.76 -8.88
CA PHE A 326 12.52 13.27 -8.53
C PHE A 326 13.50 12.12 -8.32
N GLU A 327 14.59 12.09 -9.08
CA GLU A 327 15.67 11.14 -8.88
C GLU A 327 16.51 11.56 -7.68
N ILE A 328 16.42 10.79 -6.61
CA ILE A 328 17.08 11.09 -5.35
C ILE A 328 18.56 10.72 -5.47
N ASN A 329 19.42 11.66 -5.17
CA ASN A 329 20.85 11.38 -5.02
C ASN A 329 21.09 10.60 -3.71
N ASN A 330 21.13 9.27 -3.81
CA ASN A 330 21.36 8.39 -2.67
C ASN A 330 22.68 8.69 -1.95
N GLN A 331 23.72 9.12 -2.68
CA GLN A 331 25.02 9.44 -2.10
C GLN A 331 24.93 10.62 -1.12
N ALA A 332 24.15 11.65 -1.43
CA ALA A 332 23.94 12.80 -0.55
C ALA A 332 23.20 12.43 0.75
N ASN A 333 22.46 11.32 0.76
CA ASN A 333 21.72 10.84 1.92
C ASN A 333 22.53 9.88 2.81
N ILE A 334 23.71 9.43 2.41
CA ILE A 334 24.56 8.50 3.18
C ILE A 334 24.87 9.02 4.58
N PRO A 335 25.33 10.29 4.78
CA PRO A 335 25.63 10.81 6.11
C PRO A 335 24.39 10.83 7.03
N LEU A 336 23.22 11.13 6.48
CA LEU A 336 21.96 11.18 7.22
C LEU A 336 21.52 9.78 7.68
N MET A 337 21.62 8.79 6.81
CA MET A 337 21.32 7.39 7.13
C MET A 337 22.27 6.87 8.20
N LYS A 338 23.56 7.19 8.08
CA LYS A 338 24.59 6.85 9.07
C LYS A 338 24.22 7.43 10.44
N GLU A 339 24.01 8.76 10.51
CA GLU A 339 23.68 9.46 11.76
C GLU A 339 22.39 8.90 12.40
N ALA A 340 21.35 8.66 11.60
CA ALA A 340 20.10 8.10 12.08
C ALA A 340 20.29 6.71 12.71
N ILE A 341 21.01 5.82 12.02
CA ILE A 341 21.28 4.46 12.51
C ILE A 341 22.12 4.48 13.77
N GLU A 342 23.20 5.27 13.80
CA GLU A 342 24.04 5.44 14.98
C GLU A 342 23.23 5.93 16.18
N HIS A 343 22.38 6.93 15.97
CA HIS A 343 21.55 7.49 17.04
C HIS A 343 20.52 6.47 17.56
N ILE A 344 19.84 5.74 16.67
CA ILE A 344 18.88 4.70 17.07
C ILE A 344 19.59 3.59 17.84
N VAL A 345 20.70 3.04 17.32
CA VAL A 345 21.44 1.94 17.96
C VAL A 345 21.93 2.33 19.33
N VAL A 346 22.58 3.50 19.49
CA VAL A 346 23.09 3.99 20.78
C VAL A 346 21.95 4.18 21.80
N LYS A 347 20.78 4.67 21.37
CA LYS A 347 19.62 4.83 22.25
C LYS A 347 19.03 3.49 22.68
N GLU A 348 18.77 2.58 21.73
CA GLU A 348 18.24 1.24 22.05
C GLU A 348 19.19 0.45 22.95
N GLU A 349 20.50 0.52 22.69
CA GLU A 349 21.53 -0.04 23.56
C GLU A 349 21.48 0.57 24.96
N SER A 350 21.33 1.90 25.07
CA SER A 350 21.23 2.57 26.38
C SER A 350 20.00 2.16 27.18
N TYR A 351 18.92 1.73 26.51
CA TYR A 351 17.67 1.32 27.16
C TYR A 351 17.67 -0.15 27.57
N LEU A 352 18.26 -1.01 26.76
CA LEU A 352 18.18 -2.47 26.96
C LEU A 352 19.49 -3.10 27.45
N GLY A 353 20.64 -2.44 27.27
CA GLY A 353 21.94 -3.01 27.67
C GLY A 353 22.15 -4.42 27.11
N ASN A 354 22.41 -5.38 27.98
CA ASN A 354 22.63 -6.78 27.61
C ASN A 354 21.37 -7.51 27.10
N GLU A 355 20.17 -6.96 27.33
CA GLU A 355 18.92 -7.51 26.82
C GLU A 355 18.67 -7.13 25.36
N LEU A 356 19.46 -6.26 24.77
CA LEU A 356 19.33 -5.86 23.36
C LEU A 356 19.52 -7.07 22.43
N ARG A 357 18.56 -7.28 21.53
CA ARG A 357 18.58 -8.23 20.41
C ARG A 357 18.17 -7.48 19.18
N CYS A 358 19.11 -6.72 18.65
CA CYS A 358 18.86 -5.82 17.53
C CYS A 358 19.28 -6.47 16.21
N VAL A 359 18.42 -6.34 15.22
CA VAL A 359 18.73 -6.70 13.83
C VAL A 359 18.65 -5.44 12.96
N LEU A 360 19.76 -5.11 12.31
CA LEU A 360 19.87 -4.00 11.37
C LEU A 360 19.99 -4.55 9.95
N LEU A 361 19.06 -4.19 9.07
CA LEU A 361 18.91 -4.80 7.75
C LEU A 361 19.13 -3.80 6.61
N PHE A 362 19.86 -4.26 5.59
CA PHE A 362 20.18 -3.50 4.38
C PHE A 362 19.92 -4.31 3.11
N ASP A 363 19.72 -3.60 2.00
CA ASP A 363 19.65 -4.19 0.65
C ASP A 363 21.05 -4.39 0.04
N TYR A 364 22.05 -3.63 0.49
CA TYR A 364 23.41 -3.57 -0.07
C TYR A 364 24.48 -4.02 0.91
N ILE A 365 25.48 -4.74 0.41
CA ILE A 365 26.63 -5.22 1.22
C ILE A 365 27.75 -4.20 1.26
N LYS A 366 28.20 -3.70 0.10
CA LYS A 366 29.32 -2.74 -0.07
C LYS A 366 30.64 -3.26 0.53
N GLN A 367 30.98 -4.50 0.21
CA GLN A 367 32.17 -5.19 0.75
C GLN A 367 33.49 -4.46 0.46
N GLU A 368 33.59 -3.74 -0.67
CA GLU A 368 34.75 -2.96 -1.06
C GLU A 368 35.20 -1.92 -0.02
N VAL A 369 34.30 -1.51 0.87
CA VAL A 369 34.59 -0.60 1.98
C VAL A 369 35.50 -1.27 3.02
N LEU A 370 35.40 -2.57 3.24
CA LEU A 370 36.28 -3.34 4.12
C LEU A 370 37.72 -3.36 3.58
N ALA A 371 37.89 -3.34 2.26
CA ALA A 371 39.17 -3.27 1.58
C ALA A 371 39.76 -1.83 1.50
N GLY A 372 39.03 -0.80 1.96
CA GLY A 372 39.50 0.56 2.05
C GLY A 372 39.01 1.52 1.00
N LYS A 373 38.07 1.15 0.14
CA LYS A 373 37.37 2.11 -0.71
C LYS A 373 36.43 2.97 0.13
N GLU A 374 36.56 4.29 0.01
CA GLU A 374 35.74 5.27 0.73
C GLU A 374 34.59 5.80 -0.10
N ASP A 375 34.67 5.70 -1.43
CA ASP A 375 33.58 6.10 -2.35
C ASP A 375 32.58 4.96 -2.56
N TYR A 376 31.38 5.12 -1.98
CA TYR A 376 30.24 4.23 -2.19
C TYR A 376 28.95 5.05 -2.40
N LEU A 377 28.09 4.54 -3.28
CA LEU A 377 26.86 5.24 -3.71
C LEU A 377 25.68 5.00 -2.79
N GLU A 378 25.69 3.93 -1.99
CA GLU A 378 24.64 3.58 -1.04
C GLU A 378 25.23 3.17 0.31
N TYR A 379 24.49 3.46 1.38
CA TYR A 379 24.83 2.98 2.72
C TYR A 379 24.37 1.53 2.87
N GLY A 380 25.24 0.67 3.43
CA GLY A 380 24.98 -0.77 3.49
C GLY A 380 25.65 -1.44 4.67
N VAL A 381 25.70 -2.78 4.65
CA VAL A 381 26.18 -3.65 5.74
C VAL A 381 27.60 -3.29 6.18
N ALA A 382 28.56 -3.21 5.26
CA ALA A 382 29.96 -2.97 5.60
C ALA A 382 30.23 -1.56 6.14
N PRO A 383 29.73 -0.46 5.54
CA PRO A 383 29.82 0.88 6.11
C PRO A 383 29.19 0.97 7.51
N ALA A 384 28.00 0.38 7.72
CA ALA A 384 27.32 0.38 9.00
C ALA A 384 28.14 -0.36 10.09
N PHE A 385 28.71 -1.50 9.74
CA PHE A 385 29.59 -2.24 10.65
C PHE A 385 30.81 -1.39 11.08
N LEU A 386 31.50 -0.78 10.12
CA LEU A 386 32.70 0.04 10.45
C LEU A 386 32.37 1.25 11.33
N SER A 387 31.19 1.82 11.14
CA SER A 387 30.73 2.94 11.96
C SER A 387 30.33 2.49 13.38
N LEU A 388 29.51 1.46 13.49
CA LEU A 388 28.93 1.03 14.76
C LEU A 388 29.94 0.35 15.69
N LYS A 389 30.96 -0.38 15.15
CA LYS A 389 31.97 -1.04 15.97
C LYS A 389 32.78 -0.09 16.85
N GLU A 390 32.87 1.20 16.47
CA GLU A 390 33.57 2.24 17.24
C GLU A 390 32.65 2.95 18.25
N LEU A 391 31.32 2.83 18.09
CA LEU A 391 30.32 3.56 18.89
C LEU A 391 29.66 2.74 19.98
N ILE A 392 29.49 1.43 19.74
CA ILE A 392 28.87 0.53 20.70
C ILE A 392 29.77 0.29 21.93
N ARG A 393 29.12 -0.03 23.05
CA ARG A 393 29.84 -0.33 24.27
C ARG A 393 30.70 -1.60 24.14
N PRO A 394 31.83 -1.73 24.88
CA PRO A 394 32.67 -2.92 24.81
C PRO A 394 31.94 -4.22 25.18
N GLU A 395 30.89 -4.13 25.98
CA GLU A 395 30.07 -5.27 26.41
C GLU A 395 29.11 -5.73 25.34
N THR A 396 28.74 -4.85 24.39
CA THR A 396 27.79 -5.14 23.32
C THR A 396 28.50 -5.91 22.22
N SER A 397 28.00 -7.11 21.95
CA SER A 397 28.56 -7.99 20.93
C SER A 397 27.91 -7.74 19.57
N LEU A 398 28.72 -7.35 18.58
CA LEU A 398 28.33 -7.06 17.22
C LEU A 398 28.76 -8.20 16.28
N ALA A 399 27.85 -8.60 15.39
CA ALA A 399 28.14 -9.52 14.30
C ALA A 399 27.55 -9.01 12.97
N VAL A 400 28.16 -9.46 11.87
CA VAL A 400 27.67 -9.17 10.51
C VAL A 400 27.43 -10.48 9.79
N VAL A 401 26.30 -10.61 9.12
CA VAL A 401 25.98 -11.77 8.28
C VAL A 401 25.38 -11.34 6.93
N CYS A 402 25.97 -11.85 5.86
CA CYS A 402 25.42 -11.67 4.50
C CYS A 402 25.67 -12.91 3.65
N GLY A 403 25.21 -12.95 2.42
CA GLY A 403 25.34 -14.14 1.56
C GLY A 403 26.76 -14.60 1.29
N GLU A 404 27.75 -13.75 1.46
CA GLU A 404 29.15 -13.98 1.10
C GLU A 404 30.08 -14.19 2.31
N PHE A 405 29.74 -13.60 3.46
CA PHE A 405 30.62 -13.64 4.64
C PHE A 405 29.88 -13.47 5.97
N LEU A 406 30.55 -13.91 7.02
CA LEU A 406 30.22 -13.67 8.42
C LEU A 406 31.39 -12.93 9.09
N ILE A 407 31.11 -11.86 9.85
CA ILE A 407 32.10 -11.17 10.69
C ILE A 407 31.62 -11.28 12.14
N VAL A 408 32.51 -11.78 13.01
CA VAL A 408 32.22 -11.91 14.45
C VAL A 408 33.41 -11.41 15.25
N SER A 409 33.21 -11.03 16.51
CA SER A 409 34.31 -10.67 17.41
C SER A 409 35.30 -11.84 17.61
N GLN A 410 36.54 -11.52 17.86
CA GLN A 410 37.59 -12.54 18.12
C GLN A 410 37.21 -13.48 19.27
N LYS A 411 36.52 -12.98 20.31
CA LYS A 411 36.00 -13.77 21.44
C LYS A 411 34.98 -14.81 20.94
N ILE A 412 33.97 -14.42 20.20
CA ILE A 412 32.95 -15.32 19.66
C ILE A 412 33.57 -16.33 18.71
N PHE A 413 34.48 -15.89 17.83
CA PHE A 413 35.21 -16.80 16.95
C PHE A 413 35.93 -17.91 17.72
N GLN A 414 36.69 -17.55 18.78
CA GLN A 414 37.41 -18.51 19.57
C GLN A 414 36.54 -19.51 20.32
N THR A 415 35.33 -19.13 20.69
CA THR A 415 34.42 -20.00 21.42
C THR A 415 33.63 -20.92 20.50
N HIS A 416 33.18 -20.45 19.34
CA HIS A 416 32.16 -21.13 18.53
C HIS A 416 32.57 -21.48 17.10
N PHE A 417 33.57 -20.79 16.52
CA PHE A 417 33.89 -20.90 15.10
C PHE A 417 35.29 -21.39 14.77
N GLN A 418 36.05 -21.86 15.75
CA GLN A 418 37.47 -22.30 15.55
C GLN A 418 37.61 -23.45 14.54
N THR A 419 36.61 -24.29 14.36
CA THR A 419 36.62 -25.43 13.46
C THR A 419 36.53 -25.05 11.97
N TYR A 420 36.17 -23.80 11.69
CA TYR A 420 36.04 -23.32 10.31
C TYR A 420 37.39 -22.82 9.79
N ALA A 421 37.95 -23.47 8.78
CA ALA A 421 39.30 -23.24 8.28
C ALA A 421 39.47 -21.97 7.43
N GLU A 422 38.39 -21.48 6.85
CA GLU A 422 38.44 -20.33 5.92
C GLU A 422 38.16 -19.00 6.63
N PHE A 423 39.14 -18.50 7.39
CA PHE A 423 39.00 -17.18 8.03
C PHE A 423 40.13 -16.24 7.62
N ARG A 424 39.86 -14.91 7.67
CA ARG A 424 40.81 -13.85 7.36
C ARG A 424 40.87 -12.83 8.50
N ARG A 425 42.10 -12.31 8.78
CA ARG A 425 42.32 -11.17 9.67
C ARG A 425 42.74 -9.97 8.82
N GLU A 426 41.90 -8.96 8.77
CA GLU A 426 42.18 -7.74 8.01
C GLU A 426 42.45 -6.57 8.98
N LYS A 427 43.36 -5.61 8.60
CA LYS A 427 43.73 -4.46 9.46
C LYS A 427 42.53 -3.60 9.87
N LYS A 428 41.54 -3.39 8.98
CA LYS A 428 40.33 -2.63 9.27
C LYS A 428 39.32 -3.34 10.17
N LEU A 429 39.51 -4.65 10.40
CA LEU A 429 38.68 -5.50 11.24
C LEU A 429 39.30 -5.73 12.62
N ALA A 430 40.08 -4.78 13.17
CA ALA A 430 40.71 -4.94 14.47
C ALA A 430 39.72 -5.46 15.53
N GLY A 431 40.04 -6.61 16.15
CA GLY A 431 39.17 -7.28 17.12
C GLY A 431 38.07 -8.19 16.53
N TYR A 432 37.96 -8.28 15.21
CA TYR A 432 36.96 -9.11 14.50
C TYR A 432 37.63 -10.08 13.52
N ILE A 433 36.93 -11.16 13.23
CA ILE A 433 37.34 -12.22 12.30
C ILE A 433 36.35 -12.31 11.17
N TYR A 434 36.86 -12.33 9.94
CA TYR A 434 36.08 -12.56 8.71
C TYR A 434 36.08 -14.04 8.35
N LEU A 435 34.90 -14.61 8.14
CA LEU A 435 34.65 -15.97 7.70
C LEU A 435 33.96 -15.95 6.34
N ALA A 436 34.50 -16.61 5.33
CA ALA A 436 33.86 -16.74 4.04
C ALA A 436 32.65 -17.71 4.12
N MET A 437 31.51 -17.29 3.59
CA MET A 437 30.32 -18.14 3.46
C MET A 437 30.25 -18.73 2.07
N THR A 438 30.15 -20.03 2.01
CA THR A 438 30.01 -20.84 0.78
C THR A 438 28.67 -21.58 0.82
N ASP A 439 28.22 -22.15 -0.30
CA ASP A 439 26.99 -22.94 -0.32
C ASP A 439 27.02 -24.14 0.63
N LYS A 440 28.21 -24.64 0.99
CA LYS A 440 28.38 -25.78 1.90
C LYS A 440 28.22 -25.40 3.39
N ASN A 441 28.68 -24.21 3.79
CA ASN A 441 28.73 -23.80 5.21
C ASN A 441 27.70 -22.72 5.58
N ARG A 442 27.05 -22.09 4.59
CA ARG A 442 26.12 -20.96 4.78
C ARG A 442 25.00 -21.26 5.78
N SER A 443 24.31 -22.38 5.57
CA SER A 443 23.17 -22.75 6.45
C SER A 443 23.61 -22.99 7.88
N GLU A 444 24.75 -23.63 8.08
CA GLU A 444 25.30 -23.93 9.40
C GLU A 444 25.79 -22.66 10.12
N LEU A 445 26.55 -21.81 9.43
CA LEU A 445 27.02 -20.53 9.99
C LEU A 445 25.86 -19.59 10.33
N LEU A 446 24.83 -19.54 9.49
CA LEU A 446 23.64 -18.76 9.75
C LEU A 446 22.86 -19.29 10.96
N ALA A 447 22.66 -20.61 11.06
CA ALA A 447 21.97 -21.24 12.17
C ALA A 447 22.70 -20.97 13.51
N LEU A 448 24.02 -21.15 13.52
CA LEU A 448 24.84 -20.88 14.71
C LEU A 448 24.81 -19.40 15.10
N THR A 449 24.96 -18.48 14.14
CA THR A 449 24.86 -17.04 14.41
C THR A 449 23.49 -16.66 14.97
N THR A 450 22.42 -17.28 14.47
CA THR A 450 21.05 -17.08 14.97
C THR A 450 20.91 -17.57 16.40
N GLN A 451 21.46 -18.73 16.74
CA GLN A 451 21.48 -19.28 18.09
C GLN A 451 22.23 -18.36 19.06
N LEU A 452 23.37 -17.78 18.63
CA LEU A 452 24.14 -16.85 19.45
C LEU A 452 23.42 -15.52 19.69
N LEU A 453 22.61 -15.06 18.71
CA LEU A 453 21.72 -13.91 18.92
C LEU A 453 20.58 -14.25 19.88
N ASP A 454 20.01 -15.43 19.78
CA ASP A 454 18.93 -15.90 20.65
C ASP A 454 19.41 -16.08 22.10
N SER A 455 20.63 -16.63 22.31
CA SER A 455 21.28 -16.88 23.63
C SER A 455 21.93 -15.65 24.28
N SER A 456 21.87 -14.48 23.68
CA SER A 456 22.48 -13.25 24.22
C SER A 456 23.99 -13.10 24.03
N GLU A 457 24.63 -13.98 23.32
CA GLU A 457 26.07 -13.87 23.04
C GLU A 457 26.35 -12.85 21.91
N ILE A 458 25.38 -12.62 21.02
CA ILE A 458 25.35 -11.51 20.09
C ILE A 458 24.19 -10.60 20.47
N ASN A 459 24.41 -9.28 20.53
CA ASN A 459 23.38 -8.28 20.83
C ASN A 459 22.91 -7.52 19.60
N LEU A 460 23.81 -7.26 18.65
CA LEU A 460 23.53 -6.54 17.41
C LEU A 460 23.99 -7.36 16.21
N LEU A 461 23.05 -7.71 15.33
CA LEU A 461 23.31 -8.41 14.08
C LEU A 461 23.02 -7.49 12.91
N ILE A 462 24.03 -7.21 12.07
CA ILE A 462 23.87 -6.48 10.82
C ILE A 462 23.81 -7.50 9.67
N GLY A 463 22.81 -7.38 8.81
CA GLY A 463 22.64 -8.34 7.73
C GLY A 463 21.96 -7.78 6.49
N THR A 464 21.87 -8.62 5.46
CA THR A 464 21.07 -8.32 4.28
C THR A 464 19.65 -8.83 4.43
N VAL A 465 18.68 -8.08 3.91
CA VAL A 465 17.28 -8.47 3.89
C VAL A 465 17.11 -9.86 3.26
N SER A 466 17.74 -10.09 2.10
CA SER A 466 17.62 -11.35 1.36
C SER A 466 18.14 -12.60 2.10
N LEU A 467 19.12 -12.46 3.01
CA LEU A 467 19.64 -13.59 3.77
C LEU A 467 18.79 -13.93 4.99
N LEU A 468 18.23 -12.90 5.62
CA LEU A 468 17.35 -13.05 6.79
C LEU A 468 15.86 -13.05 6.39
N ASP A 469 15.58 -13.32 5.11
CA ASP A 469 14.22 -13.38 4.56
C ASP A 469 13.56 -14.74 4.86
N GLU A 470 13.08 -15.48 3.90
CA GLU A 470 12.27 -16.68 4.11
C GLU A 470 12.97 -17.76 4.96
N GLY A 471 12.25 -18.23 5.98
CA GLY A 471 12.69 -19.33 6.85
C GLY A 471 13.58 -18.95 8.03
N TRP A 472 14.16 -17.75 8.08
CA TRP A 472 14.95 -17.31 9.25
C TRP A 472 14.07 -17.10 10.51
N ASN A 473 14.53 -17.60 11.66
CA ASN A 473 13.76 -17.59 12.90
C ASN A 473 14.65 -17.28 14.12
N CYS A 474 14.41 -16.13 14.76
CA CYS A 474 15.04 -15.75 16.03
C CYS A 474 14.00 -15.08 16.94
N PRO A 475 13.33 -15.83 17.81
CA PRO A 475 12.30 -15.31 18.71
C PRO A 475 12.77 -14.19 19.66
N ALA A 476 14.04 -14.19 20.05
CA ALA A 476 14.56 -13.18 20.98
C ALA A 476 14.68 -11.77 20.40
N VAL A 477 14.62 -11.58 19.09
CA VAL A 477 14.71 -10.24 18.45
C VAL A 477 13.69 -9.28 19.04
N ASN A 478 14.15 -8.18 19.63
CA ASN A 478 13.33 -7.15 20.26
C ASN A 478 13.49 -5.75 19.64
N THR A 479 14.42 -5.59 18.71
CA THR A 479 14.63 -4.35 17.97
C THR A 479 14.95 -4.67 16.50
N ILE A 480 14.23 -4.04 15.57
CA ILE A 480 14.50 -4.11 14.13
C ILE A 480 14.75 -2.69 13.62
N ILE A 481 15.83 -2.51 12.87
CA ILE A 481 16.13 -1.25 12.20
C ILE A 481 16.19 -1.52 10.68
N MET A 482 15.34 -0.84 9.93
CA MET A 482 15.36 -0.88 8.47
C MET A 482 16.35 0.15 7.95
N GLY A 483 17.56 -0.28 7.62
CA GLY A 483 18.67 0.58 7.19
C GLY A 483 18.49 1.15 5.78
N ASN A 484 17.61 0.59 4.97
CA ASN A 484 17.15 1.14 3.70
C ASN A 484 15.63 1.23 3.70
N ALA A 485 15.07 2.10 2.87
CA ALA A 485 13.64 2.10 2.62
C ALA A 485 13.26 0.78 1.93
N ALA A 486 12.54 -0.11 2.62
CA ALA A 486 12.04 -1.33 2.00
C ALA A 486 11.28 -1.01 0.71
N GLY A 487 11.59 -1.74 -0.37
CA GLY A 487 11.07 -1.44 -1.72
C GLY A 487 9.57 -1.68 -1.87
N SER A 488 8.99 -2.61 -1.07
CA SER A 488 7.58 -3.01 -1.19
C SER A 488 6.91 -3.23 0.17
N TYR A 489 5.58 -3.25 0.17
CA TYR A 489 4.78 -3.65 1.33
C TYR A 489 5.12 -5.08 1.78
N VAL A 490 5.25 -6.00 0.82
CA VAL A 490 5.62 -7.40 1.06
C VAL A 490 6.92 -7.50 1.86
N GLN A 491 7.99 -6.87 1.36
CA GLN A 491 9.31 -6.87 2.01
C GLN A 491 9.25 -6.25 3.41
N THR A 492 8.53 -5.14 3.58
CA THR A 492 8.33 -4.50 4.88
C THR A 492 7.70 -5.47 5.88
N GLN A 493 6.64 -6.17 5.49
CA GLN A 493 5.94 -7.11 6.37
C GLN A 493 6.76 -8.38 6.68
N GLN A 494 7.52 -8.89 5.72
CA GLN A 494 8.43 -10.03 5.94
C GLN A 494 9.48 -9.68 7.00
N ILE A 495 10.14 -8.53 6.87
CA ILE A 495 11.13 -8.06 7.86
C ILE A 495 10.47 -7.91 9.24
N ARG A 496 9.33 -7.26 9.33
CA ARG A 496 8.59 -7.06 10.58
C ARG A 496 8.25 -8.38 11.26
N GLY A 497 7.75 -9.36 10.48
CA GLY A 497 7.39 -10.68 10.97
C GLY A 497 8.52 -11.43 11.69
N ARG A 498 9.77 -11.04 11.47
CA ARG A 498 10.93 -11.63 12.20
C ARG A 498 10.97 -11.22 13.66
N GLY A 499 10.58 -9.98 13.98
CA GLY A 499 10.54 -9.48 15.36
C GLY A 499 9.28 -9.83 16.13
N LEU A 500 8.23 -10.28 15.45
CA LEU A 500 6.92 -10.48 16.08
C LEU A 500 6.77 -11.85 16.76
N ARG A 501 7.77 -12.73 16.72
CA ARG A 501 7.69 -14.04 17.35
C ARG A 501 7.80 -13.92 18.86
N CYS A 502 7.01 -14.71 19.59
CA CYS A 502 7.04 -14.70 21.05
C CYS A 502 8.35 -15.29 21.60
N SER A 503 8.91 -14.61 22.60
CA SER A 503 10.02 -15.07 23.42
C SER A 503 9.85 -14.49 24.83
N GLY A 504 9.33 -15.28 25.76
CA GLY A 504 8.95 -14.81 27.10
C GLY A 504 7.60 -14.09 27.17
N ASP A 505 7.20 -13.70 28.38
CA ASP A 505 5.82 -13.28 28.66
C ASP A 505 5.55 -11.78 28.40
N GLU A 506 6.56 -10.92 28.36
CA GLU A 506 6.38 -9.45 28.21
C GLU A 506 7.22 -8.86 27.08
N LYS A 507 7.44 -9.64 26.00
CA LYS A 507 8.21 -9.14 24.86
C LYS A 507 7.43 -8.09 24.09
N LEU A 508 8.07 -6.93 23.82
CA LEU A 508 7.64 -5.93 22.84
C LEU A 508 8.80 -5.61 21.90
N THR A 509 8.53 -5.58 20.60
CA THR A 509 9.55 -5.31 19.58
C THR A 509 9.42 -3.88 19.05
N ASN A 510 10.49 -3.08 19.13
CA ASN A 510 10.58 -1.80 18.44
C ASN A 510 11.01 -1.99 17.00
N ILE A 511 10.32 -1.34 16.06
CA ILE A 511 10.59 -1.41 14.62
C ILE A 511 10.83 0.00 14.12
N TRP A 512 12.06 0.27 13.67
CA TRP A 512 12.48 1.58 13.22
C TRP A 512 12.50 1.70 11.71
N HIS A 513 11.82 2.74 11.20
CA HIS A 513 11.83 3.16 9.81
C HIS A 513 12.58 4.49 9.71
N ILE A 514 13.51 4.63 8.77
CA ILE A 514 14.27 5.86 8.56
C ILE A 514 13.73 6.55 7.30
N ALA A 515 13.38 7.81 7.43
CA ALA A 515 12.83 8.61 6.34
C ALA A 515 13.60 9.91 6.14
N SER A 516 14.13 10.13 4.93
CA SER A 516 14.69 11.41 4.52
C SER A 516 13.58 12.40 4.21
N ILE A 517 13.60 13.58 4.83
CA ILE A 517 12.54 14.58 4.78
C ILE A 517 13.07 15.88 4.16
N TYR A 518 12.35 16.40 3.19
CA TYR A 518 12.52 17.73 2.61
C TYR A 518 11.70 18.73 3.44
N PRO A 519 12.34 19.62 4.23
CA PRO A 519 11.64 20.55 5.11
C PRO A 519 10.69 21.48 4.35
N ASN A 520 9.55 21.83 4.98
CA ASN A 520 8.51 22.72 4.45
C ASN A 520 7.74 22.18 3.21
N ILE A 521 7.89 20.90 2.90
CA ILE A 521 7.10 20.21 1.88
C ILE A 521 6.00 19.38 2.56
N PRO A 522 4.77 19.35 2.02
CA PRO A 522 3.71 18.50 2.54
C PRO A 522 4.13 17.03 2.64
N VAL A 523 3.71 16.35 3.69
CA VAL A 523 4.06 14.93 3.94
C VAL A 523 3.63 14.02 2.77
N THR A 524 2.52 14.36 2.11
CA THR A 524 2.00 13.62 0.95
C THR A 524 2.82 13.82 -0.33
N GLU A 525 3.64 14.88 -0.39
CA GLU A 525 4.48 15.23 -1.55
C GLU A 525 5.96 14.90 -1.33
N GLN A 526 6.32 14.30 -0.20
CA GLN A 526 7.68 13.87 0.10
C GLN A 526 8.10 12.74 -0.85
N PRO A 527 9.22 12.84 -1.58
CA PRO A 527 9.58 11.89 -2.64
C PRO A 527 9.67 10.42 -2.21
N LEU A 528 10.24 10.15 -1.02
CA LEU A 528 10.35 8.78 -0.48
C LEU A 528 9.37 8.50 0.65
N PHE A 529 9.15 9.47 1.50
CA PHE A 529 8.39 9.27 2.73
C PHE A 529 6.91 8.98 2.47
N ALA A 530 6.33 9.58 1.42
CA ALA A 530 4.95 9.29 1.03
C ALA A 530 4.73 7.79 0.71
N ALA A 531 5.69 7.14 0.06
CA ALA A 531 5.65 5.70 -0.21
C ALA A 531 5.78 4.87 1.07
N ILE A 532 6.66 5.25 2.00
CA ILE A 532 6.79 4.61 3.32
C ILE A 532 5.46 4.73 4.09
N LEU A 533 4.89 5.92 4.18
CA LEU A 533 3.62 6.15 4.87
C LEU A 533 2.47 5.38 4.23
N LYS A 534 2.41 5.31 2.90
CA LYS A 534 1.40 4.50 2.21
C LYS A 534 1.49 3.03 2.64
N ARG A 535 2.69 2.45 2.69
CA ARG A 535 2.88 1.06 3.17
C ARG A 535 2.50 0.89 4.63
N LEU A 536 2.94 1.79 5.49
CA LEU A 536 2.63 1.75 6.92
C LEU A 536 1.14 1.97 7.22
N SER A 537 0.40 2.61 6.31
CA SER A 537 -1.05 2.82 6.47
C SER A 537 -1.87 1.53 6.33
N PHE A 538 -1.33 0.47 5.72
CA PHE A 538 -1.97 -0.85 5.65
C PHE A 538 -1.66 -1.74 6.86
N ILE A 539 -0.76 -1.31 7.74
CA ILE A 539 -0.26 -2.10 8.85
C ILE A 539 -1.01 -1.73 10.11
N GLU A 540 -1.51 -2.74 10.82
CA GLU A 540 -2.08 -2.59 12.14
C GLU A 540 -1.04 -2.07 13.13
N GLY A 541 -1.46 -1.36 14.15
CA GLY A 541 -0.58 -0.91 15.21
C GLY A 541 -1.31 -0.07 16.25
N LEU A 542 -0.68 0.08 17.40
CA LEU A 542 -1.22 0.85 18.49
C LEU A 542 -1.28 2.34 18.12
N ASN A 543 -2.45 2.92 18.30
CA ASN A 543 -2.67 4.36 18.23
C ASN A 543 -2.67 4.89 19.68
N LEU A 544 -1.76 5.82 19.97
CA LEU A 544 -1.53 6.35 21.31
C LEU A 544 -2.33 7.62 21.62
N MET A 545 -3.38 7.93 20.83
CA MET A 545 -4.29 9.02 21.16
C MET A 545 -5.05 8.73 22.48
N ASP A 546 -5.96 9.57 22.91
CA ASP A 546 -6.62 9.63 24.22
C ASP A 546 -6.98 8.26 24.86
N GLU A 547 -7.36 7.27 24.05
CA GLU A 547 -7.53 5.86 24.45
C GLU A 547 -6.71 4.95 23.54
N PRO A 548 -6.05 3.90 24.09
CA PRO A 548 -5.25 2.99 23.28
C PRO A 548 -6.17 2.15 22.36
N VAL A 549 -6.03 2.34 21.05
CA VAL A 549 -6.78 1.61 20.03
C VAL A 549 -5.81 0.99 19.04
N ILE A 550 -6.04 -0.25 18.64
CA ILE A 550 -5.30 -0.87 17.54
C ILE A 550 -6.02 -0.54 16.23
N SER A 551 -5.30 0.08 15.30
CA SER A 551 -5.87 0.48 14.02
C SER A 551 -4.84 0.48 12.89
N THR A 552 -5.32 0.46 11.65
CA THR A 552 -4.54 0.82 10.48
C THR A 552 -4.63 2.32 10.21
N GLY A 553 -3.83 2.84 9.28
CA GLY A 553 -3.87 4.23 8.87
C GLY A 553 -2.65 5.03 9.31
N ARG A 554 -2.41 6.15 8.60
CA ARG A 554 -1.27 7.04 8.86
C ARG A 554 -1.42 7.87 10.14
N GLU A 555 -2.65 8.04 10.62
CA GLU A 555 -2.98 8.87 11.77
C GLU A 555 -2.34 8.37 13.07
N ARG A 556 -2.11 7.05 13.16
CA ARG A 556 -1.40 6.44 14.31
C ARG A 556 0.03 6.95 14.51
N PHE A 557 0.63 7.59 13.49
CA PHE A 557 1.97 8.18 13.57
C PHE A 557 1.97 9.64 14.05
N GLU A 558 0.80 10.26 14.22
CA GLU A 558 0.67 11.65 14.70
C GLU A 558 1.51 12.68 13.91
N LEU A 559 1.66 12.46 12.61
CA LEU A 559 2.47 13.29 11.73
C LEU A 559 1.74 14.57 11.34
N PRO A 560 2.34 15.75 11.54
CA PRO A 560 1.83 16.99 10.98
C PRO A 560 1.81 16.99 9.45
N ASP A 561 0.89 17.74 8.83
CA ASP A 561 0.79 17.82 7.37
C ASP A 561 2.03 18.45 6.71
N ILE A 562 2.67 19.42 7.38
CA ILE A 562 3.92 20.08 6.95
C ILE A 562 4.97 19.92 8.04
N LEU A 563 6.17 19.52 7.64
CA LEU A 563 7.30 19.28 8.52
C LEU A 563 8.38 20.37 8.32
N ASP A 564 8.49 21.30 9.24
CA ASP A 564 9.65 22.20 9.33
C ASP A 564 10.80 21.53 10.13
N LEU A 565 12.00 22.12 10.12
CA LEU A 565 13.17 21.57 10.81
C LEU A 565 12.93 21.37 12.33
N ARG A 566 12.16 22.25 12.97
CA ARG A 566 11.88 22.15 14.40
C ARG A 566 10.93 21.00 14.69
N THR A 567 9.88 20.85 13.88
CA THR A 567 8.90 19.78 13.99
C THR A 567 9.55 18.43 13.71
N ILE A 568 10.43 18.32 12.69
CA ILE A 568 11.20 17.11 12.39
C ILE A 568 12.05 16.68 13.60
N ALA A 569 12.82 17.61 14.17
CA ALA A 569 13.67 17.31 15.32
C ALA A 569 12.83 16.90 16.54
N GLY A 570 11.76 17.63 16.85
CA GLY A 570 10.85 17.34 17.95
C GLY A 570 10.18 15.97 17.84
N TYR A 571 9.68 15.64 16.66
CA TYR A 571 9.05 14.34 16.37
C TYR A 571 10.04 13.18 16.55
N THR A 572 11.25 13.29 16.00
CA THR A 572 12.30 12.28 16.13
C THR A 572 12.73 12.07 17.58
N GLN A 573 12.94 13.14 18.35
CA GLN A 573 13.28 13.05 19.77
C GLN A 573 12.16 12.42 20.59
N ASN A 574 10.91 12.73 20.31
CA ASN A 574 9.76 12.14 20.98
C ASN A 574 9.69 10.63 20.71
N ASN A 575 9.92 10.18 19.47
CA ASN A 575 9.95 8.75 19.13
C ASN A 575 11.10 8.02 19.81
N LEU A 576 12.30 8.60 19.86
CA LEU A 576 13.42 8.05 20.60
C LEU A 576 13.13 7.92 22.11
N TYR A 577 12.43 8.91 22.68
CA TYR A 577 12.02 8.83 24.08
C TYR A 577 10.95 7.75 24.31
N ARG A 578 9.90 7.69 23.48
CA ARG A 578 8.83 6.68 23.57
C ARG A 578 9.37 5.25 23.41
N ALA A 579 10.44 5.06 22.65
CA ALA A 579 11.05 3.74 22.45
C ALA A 579 11.57 3.10 23.74
N LYS A 580 11.82 3.89 24.79
CA LYS A 580 12.18 3.40 26.12
C LYS A 580 10.99 2.76 26.85
N GLU A 581 9.77 3.21 26.60
CA GLU A 581 8.56 2.89 27.35
C GLU A 581 7.93 1.54 26.94
N ARG A 582 8.76 0.49 26.70
CA ARG A 582 8.32 -0.82 26.16
C ARG A 582 7.27 -1.49 27.05
N LYS A 583 7.45 -1.50 28.38
CA LYS A 583 6.48 -2.10 29.31
C LYS A 583 5.14 -1.39 29.28
N GLN A 584 5.15 -0.06 29.18
CA GLN A 584 3.92 0.73 29.06
C GLN A 584 3.21 0.42 27.75
N HIS A 585 3.94 0.37 26.61
CA HIS A 585 3.35 0.02 25.32
C HIS A 585 2.82 -1.42 25.29
N PHE A 586 3.47 -2.35 25.97
CA PHE A 586 2.97 -3.72 26.13
C PHE A 586 1.61 -3.73 26.86
N MET A 587 1.50 -3.02 27.99
CA MET A 587 0.24 -2.89 28.74
C MET A 587 -0.86 -2.18 27.94
N LEU A 588 -0.50 -1.19 27.10
CA LEU A 588 -1.46 -0.52 26.23
C LEU A 588 -1.97 -1.46 25.14
N TRP A 589 -1.11 -2.33 24.58
CA TRP A 589 -1.54 -3.40 23.66
C TRP A 589 -2.52 -4.35 24.34
N GLU A 590 -2.21 -4.84 25.55
CA GLU A 590 -3.12 -5.72 26.29
C GLU A 590 -4.45 -5.03 26.61
N THR A 591 -4.42 -3.74 26.96
CA THR A 591 -5.63 -2.97 27.24
C THR A 591 -6.49 -2.84 25.98
N ALA A 592 -5.87 -2.46 24.86
CA ALA A 592 -6.57 -2.32 23.60
C ALA A 592 -7.15 -3.67 23.11
N LEU A 593 -6.43 -4.77 23.25
CA LEU A 593 -6.91 -6.11 22.88
C LEU A 593 -8.09 -6.57 23.74
N LYS A 594 -8.11 -6.25 25.03
CA LYS A 594 -9.22 -6.57 25.95
C LYS A 594 -10.49 -5.77 25.67
N GLN A 595 -10.38 -4.62 25.00
CA GLN A 595 -11.53 -3.77 24.66
C GLN A 595 -12.28 -4.25 23.42
N GLY A 596 -11.67 -5.12 22.59
CA GLY A 596 -12.25 -5.60 21.36
C GLY A 596 -12.17 -7.13 21.22
N THR A 597 -12.83 -7.65 20.22
CA THR A 597 -12.91 -9.10 19.91
C THR A 597 -12.53 -9.42 18.47
N HIS A 598 -12.58 -8.45 17.58
CA HIS A 598 -12.30 -8.62 16.15
C HIS A 598 -11.84 -7.30 15.51
N LEU A 599 -11.31 -7.39 14.31
CA LEU A 599 -10.88 -6.23 13.53
C LEU A 599 -12.02 -5.80 12.60
N ALA A 600 -12.80 -4.79 12.99
CA ALA A 600 -13.84 -4.19 12.16
C ALA A 600 -13.23 -3.32 11.05
N MET A 601 -13.94 -3.16 9.92
CA MET A 601 -13.50 -2.37 8.76
C MET A 601 -14.43 -1.18 8.50
N PRO A 602 -14.53 -0.19 9.42
CA PRO A 602 -15.32 0.99 9.18
C PRO A 602 -14.83 1.79 7.97
N LEU A 603 -15.78 2.26 7.17
CA LEU A 603 -15.52 3.12 6.04
C LEU A 603 -15.66 4.59 6.46
N PHE A 604 -14.59 5.36 6.29
CA PHE A 604 -14.56 6.79 6.59
C PHE A 604 -14.62 7.62 5.31
N ILE A 605 -15.55 8.57 5.27
CA ILE A 605 -15.70 9.52 4.17
C ILE A 605 -15.45 10.91 4.72
N ARG A 606 -14.41 11.58 4.22
CA ARG A 606 -14.05 12.95 4.61
C ARG A 606 -14.18 13.91 3.44
N SER A 607 -14.63 15.12 3.71
CA SER A 607 -14.59 16.21 2.75
C SER A 607 -13.28 16.95 2.91
N ARG A 608 -12.44 16.90 1.87
CA ARG A 608 -11.21 17.71 1.80
C ARG A 608 -11.41 18.85 0.82
N PRO A 609 -10.95 20.08 1.14
CA PRO A 609 -10.86 21.12 0.12
C PRO A 609 -10.06 20.58 -1.06
N LYS A 610 -10.53 20.82 -2.29
CA LYS A 610 -9.66 20.61 -3.44
C LYS A 610 -8.46 21.53 -3.26
N GLU A 611 -7.29 20.94 -3.18
CA GLU A 611 -6.06 21.69 -3.34
C GLU A 611 -6.15 22.40 -4.68
N THR A 612 -6.10 23.72 -4.68
CA THR A 612 -5.83 24.48 -5.88
C THR A 612 -4.38 24.16 -6.25
N GLU A 613 -4.21 22.99 -6.91
CA GLU A 613 -2.98 22.70 -7.60
C GLU A 613 -2.81 23.79 -8.63
N VAL A 614 -1.73 24.47 -8.53
CA VAL A 614 -1.16 25.45 -9.47
C VAL A 614 -1.25 26.89 -8.97
N HIS A 615 -0.07 27.42 -8.94
CA HIS A 615 0.38 28.75 -8.49
C HIS A 615 0.60 28.88 -6.98
N LEU A 616 1.67 28.27 -6.49
CA LEU A 616 2.57 28.96 -5.57
C LEU A 616 3.20 30.16 -6.31
N GLU A 617 2.38 31.10 -6.75
CA GLU A 617 2.87 32.45 -6.83
C GLU A 617 3.26 32.82 -5.40
N SER A 618 4.56 32.97 -5.19
CA SER A 618 5.12 33.74 -4.11
C SER A 618 4.64 35.19 -4.28
N ASN A 619 3.37 35.42 -3.93
CA ASN A 619 2.93 36.73 -3.55
C ASN A 619 3.60 37.00 -2.21
N ALA A 620 4.91 37.31 -2.28
CA ALA A 620 5.54 38.16 -1.33
C ALA A 620 4.68 39.45 -1.36
N PHE A 621 3.79 39.59 -0.37
CA PHE A 621 3.08 40.82 -0.12
C PHE A 621 4.15 41.92 -0.01
N LYS A 622 4.32 42.72 -1.06
CA LYS A 622 4.94 44.02 -0.96
C LYS A 622 3.96 44.88 -0.16
N LEU A 623 4.21 44.96 1.12
CA LEU A 623 3.62 45.90 2.04
C LEU A 623 4.27 47.28 1.76
N ASP A 624 3.87 47.92 0.68
CA ASP A 624 4.13 49.31 0.47
C ASP A 624 2.83 50.09 0.78
N ASN A 625 2.85 50.82 1.93
CA ASN A 625 1.93 51.90 2.36
C ASN A 625 0.42 51.57 2.27
N VAL A 626 -0.08 50.76 3.20
CA VAL A 626 -1.54 50.65 3.44
C VAL A 626 -1.86 51.22 4.83
N ASP A 627 -2.78 52.22 4.88
CA ASP A 627 -3.28 52.78 6.12
C ASP A 627 -3.81 51.66 7.06
N GLN A 628 -3.40 51.72 8.33
CA GLN A 628 -3.75 50.72 9.34
C GLN A 628 -5.28 50.48 9.50
N LEU A 629 -6.10 51.49 9.27
CA LEU A 629 -7.56 51.38 9.33
C LEU A 629 -8.14 50.51 8.19
N ASN A 630 -7.56 50.57 7.00
CA ASN A 630 -7.99 49.75 5.84
C ASN A 630 -7.57 48.28 5.99
N LEU A 631 -6.47 48.03 6.70
CA LEU A 631 -6.02 46.65 7.02
C LEU A 631 -6.98 45.95 7.99
N ILE A 632 -7.46 46.62 9.02
CA ILE A 632 -8.40 46.06 9.98
C ILE A 632 -9.77 45.80 9.33
N GLN A 633 -10.26 46.68 8.48
CA GLN A 633 -11.51 46.46 7.73
C GLN A 633 -11.37 45.33 6.71
N ALA A 634 -10.26 45.24 5.98
CA ALA A 634 -9.97 44.16 5.05
C ALA A 634 -9.84 42.79 5.78
N PHE A 635 -9.19 42.77 6.95
CA PHE A 635 -9.06 41.61 7.79
C PHE A 635 -10.43 41.12 8.35
N LEU A 636 -11.26 42.06 8.85
CA LEU A 636 -12.60 41.74 9.33
C LEU A 636 -13.54 41.30 8.21
N GLN A 637 -13.49 41.91 7.01
CA GLN A 637 -14.24 41.44 5.85
C GLN A 637 -13.74 40.08 5.36
N GLY A 638 -12.42 39.85 5.38
CA GLY A 638 -11.81 38.53 5.06
C GLY A 638 -12.28 37.43 6.04
N ALA A 639 -12.20 37.71 7.34
CA ALA A 639 -12.65 36.80 8.39
C ALA A 639 -14.17 36.50 8.32
N LEU A 640 -15.01 37.49 8.05
CA LEU A 640 -16.45 37.32 7.85
C LEU A 640 -16.73 36.48 6.59
N ASN A 641 -16.04 36.74 5.49
CA ASN A 641 -16.18 35.93 4.27
C ASN A 641 -15.77 34.47 4.47
N ILE A 642 -14.70 34.23 5.22
CA ILE A 642 -14.27 32.87 5.59
C ILE A 642 -15.34 32.22 6.48
N TYR A 643 -15.85 32.89 7.48
CA TYR A 643 -16.91 32.42 8.38
C TYR A 643 -18.20 32.05 7.62
N PHE A 644 -18.66 32.90 6.69
CA PHE A 644 -19.86 32.60 5.89
C PHE A 644 -19.63 31.45 4.90
N LYS A 645 -18.44 31.36 4.27
CA LYS A 645 -18.07 30.25 3.43
C LYS A 645 -18.08 28.91 4.20
N GLU A 646 -17.49 28.92 5.38
CA GLU A 646 -17.42 27.73 6.23
C GLU A 646 -18.81 27.32 6.75
N ARG A 647 -19.65 28.24 7.15
CA ARG A 647 -21.03 27.98 7.56
C ARG A 647 -21.86 27.40 6.41
N LYS A 648 -21.68 27.90 5.19
CA LYS A 648 -22.35 27.40 3.98
C LYS A 648 -21.86 25.97 3.66
N ARG A 649 -20.56 25.73 3.80
CA ARG A 649 -19.91 24.41 3.60
C ARG A 649 -20.44 23.40 4.61
N LYS A 650 -20.49 23.72 5.91
CA LYS A 650 -21.07 22.85 6.95
C LYS A 650 -22.53 22.50 6.66
N LYS A 651 -23.34 23.47 6.24
CA LYS A 651 -24.75 23.22 5.90
C LYS A 651 -24.90 22.32 4.68
N HIS A 652 -24.03 22.46 3.69
CA HIS A 652 -24.01 21.60 2.50
C HIS A 652 -23.59 20.15 2.87
N TRP A 653 -22.54 20.03 3.67
CA TRP A 653 -22.07 18.75 4.20
C TRP A 653 -23.15 17.98 4.97
N HIS A 654 -23.86 18.64 5.90
CA HIS A 654 -24.94 18.02 6.64
C HIS A 654 -26.05 17.47 5.74
N LYS A 655 -26.46 18.23 4.71
CA LYS A 655 -27.46 17.73 3.75
C LYS A 655 -26.94 16.54 2.95
N ALA A 656 -25.66 16.57 2.56
CA ALA A 656 -25.03 15.46 1.85
C ALA A 656 -24.93 14.22 2.73
N CYS A 657 -24.61 14.36 4.04
CA CYS A 657 -24.56 13.23 4.98
C CYS A 657 -25.93 12.56 5.15
N GLN A 658 -27.02 13.35 5.21
CA GLN A 658 -28.38 12.79 5.26
C GLN A 658 -28.74 11.95 4.03
N VAL A 659 -28.30 12.37 2.84
CA VAL A 659 -28.49 11.58 1.61
C VAL A 659 -27.64 10.32 1.64
N ARG A 660 -26.34 10.45 2.02
CA ARG A 660 -25.43 9.31 2.13
C ARG A 660 -25.93 8.26 3.13
N GLN A 661 -26.39 8.68 4.30
CA GLN A 661 -26.99 7.78 5.29
C GLN A 661 -28.13 6.94 4.68
N LYS A 662 -29.05 7.57 3.97
CA LYS A 662 -30.17 6.86 3.31
C LYS A 662 -29.69 5.92 2.21
N LEU A 663 -28.67 6.29 1.45
CA LEU A 663 -28.08 5.45 0.42
C LEU A 663 -27.37 4.22 1.01
N VAL A 664 -26.62 4.40 2.10
CA VAL A 664 -25.99 3.30 2.85
C VAL A 664 -27.04 2.37 3.43
N GLN A 665 -28.11 2.91 4.04
CA GLN A 665 -29.25 2.13 4.52
C GLN A 665 -29.95 1.36 3.39
N THR A 666 -30.04 1.93 2.19
CA THR A 666 -30.59 1.25 1.00
C THR A 666 -29.77 0.02 0.63
N LEU A 667 -28.43 0.13 0.57
CA LEU A 667 -27.55 -0.99 0.29
C LEU A 667 -27.65 -2.09 1.36
N TYR A 668 -27.65 -1.70 2.61
CA TYR A 668 -27.79 -2.64 3.72
C TYR A 668 -29.12 -3.43 3.62
N GLN A 669 -30.24 -2.76 3.37
CA GLN A 669 -31.54 -3.43 3.20
C GLN A 669 -31.59 -4.36 1.99
N LEU A 670 -30.93 -4.00 0.89
CA LEU A 670 -30.82 -4.87 -0.27
C LEU A 670 -30.04 -6.14 0.02
N LEU A 671 -28.94 -6.04 0.76
CA LEU A 671 -28.14 -7.19 1.16
C LEU A 671 -28.87 -8.10 2.16
N LEU A 672 -29.69 -7.53 3.05
CA LEU A 672 -30.61 -8.30 3.91
C LEU A 672 -31.65 -9.07 3.09
N ASN A 673 -32.30 -8.39 2.14
CA ASN A 673 -33.34 -8.99 1.30
C ASN A 673 -32.79 -10.10 0.36
N GLU A 674 -31.51 -10.03 0.01
CA GLU A 674 -30.78 -11.05 -0.76
C GLU A 674 -30.30 -12.22 0.10
N GLY A 675 -30.43 -12.14 1.43
CA GLY A 675 -29.90 -13.14 2.37
C GLY A 675 -28.37 -13.13 2.50
N VAL A 676 -27.70 -12.09 1.98
CA VAL A 676 -26.25 -11.90 2.13
C VAL A 676 -25.90 -11.50 3.56
N LEU A 677 -26.73 -10.65 4.17
CA LEU A 677 -26.63 -10.28 5.59
C LEU A 677 -27.81 -10.88 6.36
N SER A 678 -27.62 -11.14 7.66
CA SER A 678 -28.68 -11.50 8.58
C SER A 678 -29.18 -10.27 9.35
N GLU A 679 -30.44 -10.31 9.80
CA GLU A 679 -31.03 -9.21 10.61
C GLU A 679 -30.29 -8.99 11.95
N SER A 680 -29.48 -9.95 12.38
CA SER A 680 -28.67 -9.84 13.60
C SER A 680 -27.42 -8.98 13.43
N ILE A 681 -27.05 -8.66 12.19
CA ILE A 681 -25.87 -7.83 11.88
C ILE A 681 -26.25 -6.34 11.99
N PRO A 682 -25.71 -5.58 12.95
CA PRO A 682 -26.05 -4.17 13.09
C PRO A 682 -25.37 -3.30 12.02
N LEU A 683 -26.07 -2.29 11.54
CA LEU A 683 -25.50 -1.20 10.75
C LEU A 683 -25.26 0.01 11.65
N VAL A 684 -24.02 0.44 11.78
CA VAL A 684 -23.65 1.65 12.52
C VAL A 684 -23.32 2.75 11.53
N ILE A 685 -23.93 3.93 11.70
CA ILE A 685 -23.63 5.12 10.90
C ILE A 685 -23.45 6.28 11.85
N ASP A 686 -22.32 6.94 11.77
CA ASP A 686 -22.01 8.17 12.51
C ASP A 686 -21.49 9.26 11.57
N TRP A 687 -21.79 10.52 11.89
CA TRP A 687 -21.25 11.64 11.13
C TRP A 687 -21.27 12.94 11.93
N ASN A 688 -20.24 13.76 11.65
CA ASN A 688 -20.06 15.08 12.26
C ASN A 688 -19.84 16.16 11.19
N ASN A 689 -19.30 17.32 11.56
CA ASN A 689 -19.05 18.43 10.64
C ASN A 689 -17.99 18.16 9.58
N HIS A 690 -17.17 17.11 9.71
CA HIS A 690 -15.99 16.87 8.88
C HIS A 690 -15.87 15.43 8.38
N SER A 691 -16.54 14.49 9.01
CA SER A 691 -16.47 13.07 8.67
C SER A 691 -17.83 12.40 8.68
N PHE A 692 -17.98 11.38 7.87
CA PHE A 692 -19.08 10.42 7.86
C PHE A 692 -18.45 9.03 7.93
N SER A 693 -18.96 8.17 8.80
CA SER A 693 -18.53 6.78 8.91
C SER A 693 -19.71 5.83 8.83
N CYS A 694 -19.48 4.65 8.31
CA CYS A 694 -20.45 3.57 8.31
C CYS A 694 -19.71 2.23 8.40
N GLU A 695 -20.32 1.28 9.12
CA GLU A 695 -19.79 -0.06 9.31
C GLU A 695 -20.92 -1.06 9.55
N ILE A 696 -20.65 -2.33 9.29
CA ILE A 696 -21.42 -3.48 9.74
C ILE A 696 -20.50 -4.42 10.50
N VAL A 697 -20.98 -5.08 11.54
CA VAL A 697 -20.20 -6.07 12.30
C VAL A 697 -20.56 -7.46 11.78
N ALA A 698 -19.77 -7.96 10.83
CA ALA A 698 -20.07 -9.16 10.06
C ALA A 698 -18.81 -10.00 9.80
N SER A 699 -18.91 -11.04 8.98
CA SER A 699 -17.72 -11.73 8.50
C SER A 699 -16.89 -10.83 7.56
N TYR A 700 -15.59 -11.08 7.46
CA TYR A 700 -14.67 -10.31 6.60
C TYR A 700 -15.23 -10.13 5.17
N HIS A 701 -15.72 -11.21 4.57
CA HIS A 701 -16.29 -11.16 3.22
C HIS A 701 -17.52 -10.25 3.11
N GLN A 702 -18.40 -10.29 4.11
CA GLN A 702 -19.61 -9.45 4.14
C GLN A 702 -19.27 -7.96 4.33
N GLU A 703 -18.35 -7.65 5.24
CA GLU A 703 -17.85 -6.28 5.46
C GLU A 703 -17.18 -5.74 4.20
N LYS A 704 -16.33 -6.54 3.58
CA LYS A 704 -15.62 -6.18 2.34
C LYS A 704 -16.57 -5.88 1.20
N LEU A 705 -17.55 -6.77 0.97
CA LEU A 705 -18.58 -6.57 -0.05
C LEU A 705 -19.39 -5.30 0.21
N PHE A 706 -19.79 -5.06 1.46
CA PHE A 706 -20.54 -3.86 1.84
C PHE A 706 -19.73 -2.59 1.55
N ASN A 707 -18.46 -2.55 1.95
CA ASN A 707 -17.56 -1.42 1.72
C ASN A 707 -17.31 -1.16 0.22
N GLU A 708 -17.09 -2.20 -0.57
CA GLU A 708 -16.93 -2.09 -2.02
C GLU A 708 -18.15 -1.47 -2.69
N LEU A 709 -19.35 -1.92 -2.32
CA LEU A 709 -20.59 -1.37 -2.87
C LEU A 709 -20.79 0.10 -2.50
N ILE A 710 -20.39 0.52 -1.29
CA ILE A 710 -20.44 1.93 -0.87
C ILE A 710 -19.39 2.75 -1.61
N CYS A 711 -18.16 2.24 -1.77
CA CYS A 711 -17.12 2.88 -2.55
C CYS A 711 -17.55 3.08 -4.02
N GLU A 712 -18.20 2.08 -4.64
CA GLU A 712 -18.77 2.24 -5.98
C GLU A 712 -19.88 3.29 -6.02
N LEU A 713 -20.78 3.29 -5.04
CA LEU A 713 -21.95 4.18 -5.00
C LEU A 713 -21.56 5.64 -4.76
N LEU A 714 -20.61 5.90 -3.84
CA LEU A 714 -20.26 7.24 -3.37
C LEU A 714 -18.93 7.76 -3.92
N GLY A 715 -18.18 6.93 -4.61
CA GLY A 715 -16.87 7.25 -5.18
C GLY A 715 -16.90 8.14 -6.42
N GLU A 716 -15.76 8.29 -7.06
CA GLU A 716 -15.63 9.10 -8.28
C GLU A 716 -16.41 8.52 -9.45
N ILE A 717 -17.04 9.42 -10.22
CA ILE A 717 -17.85 9.04 -11.38
C ILE A 717 -16.96 8.98 -12.64
N HIS A 718 -16.51 7.80 -13.02
CA HIS A 718 -15.73 7.58 -14.23
C HIS A 718 -16.61 7.21 -15.44
N SER A 719 -16.96 5.95 -15.60
CA SER A 719 -17.78 5.44 -16.71
C SER A 719 -18.76 4.34 -16.26
N PRO A 720 -19.64 4.63 -15.29
CA PRO A 720 -20.58 3.64 -14.78
C PRO A 720 -21.58 3.22 -15.86
N ARG A 721 -22.12 2.01 -15.78
CA ARG A 721 -23.17 1.52 -16.69
C ARG A 721 -24.48 2.27 -16.51
N TYR A 722 -24.82 2.60 -15.26
CA TYR A 722 -26.00 3.40 -14.91
C TYR A 722 -25.64 4.47 -13.88
N LEU A 723 -26.20 5.64 -14.10
CA LEU A 723 -26.05 6.80 -13.23
C LEU A 723 -27.34 7.05 -12.46
N LEU A 724 -27.24 7.33 -11.19
CA LEU A 724 -28.31 7.73 -10.30
C LEU A 724 -28.27 9.24 -10.09
N LYS A 725 -29.42 9.90 -10.14
CA LYS A 725 -29.55 11.33 -9.86
C LYS A 725 -30.55 11.53 -8.73
N ILE A 726 -30.10 12.18 -7.66
CA ILE A 726 -30.93 12.57 -6.52
C ILE A 726 -30.84 14.11 -6.39
N LYS A 727 -31.92 14.80 -6.68
CA LYS A 727 -31.95 16.27 -6.77
C LYS A 727 -30.92 16.81 -7.78
N GLN A 728 -29.82 17.41 -7.29
CA GLN A 728 -28.72 17.93 -8.14
C GLN A 728 -27.47 17.05 -8.10
N ASP A 729 -27.42 16.09 -7.18
CA ASP A 729 -26.28 15.21 -6.97
C ASP A 729 -26.39 13.93 -7.82
N TYR A 730 -25.25 13.42 -8.24
CA TYR A 730 -25.11 12.21 -9.01
C TYR A 730 -24.33 11.15 -8.26
N PHE A 731 -24.74 9.90 -8.43
CA PHE A 731 -24.13 8.72 -7.81
C PHE A 731 -24.02 7.60 -8.84
N VAL A 732 -23.16 6.63 -8.58
CA VAL A 732 -23.02 5.43 -9.41
C VAL A 732 -23.97 4.35 -8.88
N ILE A 733 -24.70 3.64 -9.75
CA ILE A 733 -25.39 2.43 -9.32
C ILE A 733 -24.35 1.30 -9.32
N PRO A 734 -24.10 0.64 -8.17
CA PRO A 734 -23.07 -0.38 -8.05
C PRO A 734 -23.21 -1.50 -9.09
N GLY A 735 -22.11 -2.09 -9.51
CA GLY A 735 -22.04 -3.12 -10.55
C GLY A 735 -22.97 -4.28 -10.30
N ARG A 736 -23.09 -4.74 -9.05
CA ARG A 736 -24.03 -5.78 -8.61
C ARG A 736 -25.48 -5.47 -8.99
N TYR A 737 -25.90 -4.22 -8.84
CA TYR A 737 -27.28 -3.75 -9.09
C TYR A 737 -27.45 -3.08 -10.46
N SER A 738 -26.43 -3.08 -11.32
CA SER A 738 -26.43 -2.44 -12.64
C SER A 738 -26.29 -3.42 -13.81
N LYS A 739 -26.40 -4.73 -13.57
CA LYS A 739 -26.27 -5.79 -14.59
C LYS A 739 -27.31 -5.64 -15.71
N ASN A 740 -28.54 -5.28 -15.38
CA ASN A 740 -29.64 -5.07 -16.32
C ASN A 740 -30.65 -4.06 -15.75
N LYS A 741 -31.62 -3.65 -16.58
CA LYS A 741 -32.67 -2.69 -16.19
C LYS A 741 -33.54 -3.18 -15.02
N LYS A 742 -33.78 -4.51 -14.90
CA LYS A 742 -34.57 -5.09 -13.82
C LYS A 742 -33.84 -4.90 -12.46
N ALA A 743 -32.54 -5.17 -12.40
CA ALA A 743 -31.73 -4.95 -11.20
C ALA A 743 -31.73 -3.47 -10.77
N VAL A 744 -31.62 -2.54 -11.74
CA VAL A 744 -31.70 -1.09 -11.47
C VAL A 744 -33.05 -0.71 -10.86
N LEU A 745 -34.16 -1.28 -11.35
CA LEU A 745 -35.49 -0.99 -10.82
C LEU A 745 -35.67 -1.49 -9.38
N ILE A 746 -35.08 -2.64 -9.03
CA ILE A 746 -35.04 -3.15 -7.64
C ILE A 746 -34.32 -2.15 -6.76
N PHE A 747 -33.13 -1.70 -7.18
CA PHE A 747 -32.34 -0.70 -6.45
C PHE A 747 -33.10 0.61 -6.24
N LEU A 748 -33.80 1.12 -7.28
CA LEU A 748 -34.60 2.32 -7.17
C LEU A 748 -35.84 2.16 -6.25
N THR A 749 -36.43 0.98 -6.23
CA THR A 749 -37.54 0.70 -5.30
C THR A 749 -37.05 0.79 -3.87
N ALA A 750 -35.88 0.22 -3.56
CA ALA A 750 -35.29 0.31 -2.24
C ALA A 750 -34.94 1.77 -1.85
N ILE A 751 -34.43 2.57 -2.79
CA ILE A 751 -34.19 4.02 -2.58
C ILE A 751 -35.48 4.76 -2.23
N LYS A 752 -36.59 4.46 -2.93
CA LYS A 752 -37.88 5.08 -2.65
C LYS A 752 -38.40 4.72 -1.27
N GLN A 753 -38.21 3.48 -0.80
CA GLN A 753 -38.57 3.05 0.54
C GLN A 753 -37.85 3.84 1.62
N GLN A 754 -36.60 4.32 1.35
CA GLN A 754 -35.87 5.23 2.24
C GLN A 754 -36.30 6.70 2.10
N GLY A 755 -37.38 6.99 1.37
CA GLY A 755 -37.92 8.33 1.20
C GLY A 755 -37.05 9.25 0.34
N LEU A 756 -36.29 8.70 -0.62
CA LEU A 756 -35.57 9.44 -1.62
C LEU A 756 -36.24 9.32 -2.99
N THR A 757 -36.33 10.44 -3.71
CA THR A 757 -36.73 10.48 -5.12
C THR A 757 -35.47 10.50 -5.98
N ALA A 758 -35.37 9.56 -6.92
CA ALA A 758 -34.22 9.41 -7.79
C ALA A 758 -34.62 9.08 -9.21
N ASP A 759 -33.88 9.66 -10.16
CA ASP A 759 -33.92 9.30 -11.58
C ASP A 759 -32.68 8.45 -11.93
N PHE A 760 -32.78 7.61 -12.96
CA PHE A 760 -31.64 6.84 -13.44
C PHE A 760 -31.44 6.99 -14.94
N PHE A 761 -30.17 6.87 -15.38
CA PHE A 761 -29.78 7.06 -16.76
C PHE A 761 -28.83 5.96 -17.20
N TYR A 762 -29.11 5.34 -18.34
CA TYR A 762 -28.20 4.39 -18.98
C TYR A 762 -27.13 5.14 -19.75
N THR A 763 -25.87 5.06 -19.32
CA THR A 763 -24.77 5.91 -19.78
C THR A 763 -24.30 5.63 -21.21
N LYS A 764 -24.72 4.50 -21.82
CA LYS A 764 -24.32 4.17 -23.19
C LYS A 764 -25.27 4.73 -24.24
N ASN A 765 -26.41 5.35 -23.88
CA ASN A 765 -27.24 6.09 -24.80
C ASN A 765 -26.98 7.61 -24.75
N ILE A 766 -27.44 8.36 -25.76
CA ILE A 766 -27.20 9.81 -25.88
C ILE A 766 -27.69 10.59 -24.66
N SER A 767 -28.88 10.28 -24.14
CA SER A 767 -29.46 10.95 -22.95
C SER A 767 -28.61 10.68 -21.71
N GLY A 768 -28.19 9.43 -21.47
CA GLY A 768 -27.37 9.05 -20.32
C GLY A 768 -25.96 9.61 -20.43
N ARG A 769 -25.35 9.65 -21.62
CA ARG A 769 -24.04 10.30 -21.84
C ARG A 769 -24.08 11.79 -21.49
N LYS A 770 -25.16 12.52 -21.88
CA LYS A 770 -25.35 13.91 -21.43
C LYS A 770 -25.41 14.06 -19.91
N GLN A 771 -26.08 13.13 -19.21
CA GLN A 771 -26.13 13.19 -17.73
C GLN A 771 -24.78 12.81 -17.09
N LEU A 772 -24.04 11.88 -17.67
CA LEU A 772 -22.70 11.52 -17.21
C LEU A 772 -21.74 12.71 -17.31
N ILE A 773 -21.80 13.46 -18.39
CA ILE A 773 -21.04 14.69 -18.59
C ILE A 773 -21.37 15.71 -17.51
N LYS A 774 -22.67 15.95 -17.25
CA LYS A 774 -23.10 16.83 -16.15
C LYS A 774 -22.59 16.39 -14.79
N ALA A 775 -22.66 15.12 -14.51
CA ALA A 775 -22.19 14.54 -13.27
C ALA A 775 -20.69 14.80 -13.05
N ARG A 776 -19.87 14.58 -14.07
CA ARG A 776 -18.43 14.80 -14.06
C ARG A 776 -18.08 16.29 -13.92
N LEU A 777 -18.77 17.15 -14.67
CA LEU A 777 -18.57 18.61 -14.53
C LEU A 777 -18.97 19.11 -13.13
N ASN A 778 -20.07 18.62 -12.55
CA ASN A 778 -20.43 18.95 -11.18
C ASN A 778 -19.36 18.52 -10.18
N SER A 779 -18.78 17.32 -10.37
CA SER A 779 -17.68 16.82 -9.56
C SER A 779 -16.42 17.69 -9.68
N LEU A 780 -16.09 18.15 -10.91
CA LEU A 780 -14.95 19.05 -11.13
C LEU A 780 -15.14 20.44 -10.50
N GLN A 781 -16.36 20.94 -10.44
CA GLN A 781 -16.68 22.24 -9.85
C GLN A 781 -16.90 22.20 -8.33
N ALA A 782 -17.03 21.01 -7.75
CA ALA A 782 -17.16 20.89 -6.31
C ALA A 782 -15.92 21.49 -5.63
N SER A 783 -16.12 22.29 -4.61
CA SER A 783 -15.04 22.89 -3.80
C SER A 783 -14.25 21.87 -3.01
N ASP A 784 -14.82 20.70 -2.84
CA ASP A 784 -14.30 19.64 -2.00
C ASP A 784 -14.24 18.31 -2.79
N THR A 785 -13.23 17.52 -2.52
CA THR A 785 -13.14 16.10 -2.91
C THR A 785 -13.58 15.23 -1.74
N LEU A 786 -14.15 14.07 -2.06
CA LEU A 786 -14.40 13.04 -1.05
C LEU A 786 -13.19 12.13 -0.97
N ASP A 787 -12.67 11.99 0.24
CA ASP A 787 -11.65 11.03 0.58
C ASP A 787 -12.34 9.86 1.29
N ILE A 788 -12.42 8.72 0.60
CA ILE A 788 -13.07 7.50 1.10
C ILE A 788 -11.95 6.55 1.50
N ASN A 789 -11.83 6.27 2.80
CA ASN A 789 -10.79 5.42 3.35
C ASN A 789 -11.40 4.31 4.21
N GLU A 790 -11.08 3.08 3.88
CA GLU A 790 -11.29 1.94 4.75
C GLU A 790 -10.20 1.92 5.82
N ARG A 791 -10.58 1.75 7.07
CA ARG A 791 -9.66 1.54 8.17
C ARG A 791 -10.03 0.27 8.88
N LYS A 792 -9.03 -0.44 9.36
CA LYS A 792 -9.23 -1.56 10.26
C LYS A 792 -9.06 -1.04 11.68
N ILE A 793 -10.00 -1.32 12.54
CA ILE A 793 -10.01 -0.91 13.94
C ILE A 793 -10.41 -2.11 14.79
N TRP A 794 -9.62 -2.43 15.79
CA TRP A 794 -9.93 -3.49 16.75
C TRP A 794 -11.06 -3.02 17.68
N GLN A 795 -12.17 -3.75 17.66
CA GLN A 795 -13.40 -3.42 18.42
C GLN A 795 -13.97 -4.64 19.15
#